data_6543e869f499fd00396fcbb2932e71ac
#
_entry.id   6543e869f499fd00396fcbb2932e71ac
#
_cell.length_a   1.000
_cell.length_b   1.000
_cell.length_c   1.000
_cell.angle_alpha   90.00
_cell.angle_beta   90.00
_cell.angle_gamma   90.00
#
_symmetry.space_group_name_H-M   'P 1'
#
loop_
_entity.id
_entity.type
_entity.pdbx_description
1 polymer ?
#
loop_
_entity_poly.entity_id
_entity_poly.type
_entity_poly.pdbx_seq_one_letter_code
_entity_poly.pdbx_strand_id
1 'polypeptide(L)'
;MILYPNKWILLPDGKRYQGEIDKATGLPHGLGMMALDATTFYAGEFSNGKRHGRGFLITLEVEEKEGQRWVRGTYEEVMATAEFDSCGRVVHCDRVGHCVPCIVRYEKWVKSNDGTWASDVFVAPADLSALHGKPWKWAETTYKSVRYRDNSPNPFASEFKNQIREARRDGTYSFNGKAYVTVYDDNHLLFCDTYGHVFVLAPGEEHYYDDMSLGPENKERHIFSLRIAPDYCWLMENGGYDEIVENALADGGPKSEAARIYFLRVFYTRHCIFKLSQQTLDLIERAANNGNSYAQFAYGRYHIVVKPCEDSATISIDYFKKAQAGGVADATASLAEAWRYGDAGTVNHELFDQLLEEALAQNSEYAANLKFRKLCFGSVVFKKDPDAAQELADAWLHGDTNLKYYFSLWLYNRALALEELGRKKEAEDFFTQAVRHGEVQAWFNLALLKGKLDDNCHLTDMETYLSVLREGAKHGDVDCRTLFAWQELLDFDNLEDCEKTEELAKELLDELKVCANLGSQVAAELVGDIYYNGYCLQPENNEEAWAWYTKAANWDWFTAYEKMYDMVRCHDKDMLFTEHDLLALKGTRLGSRKLLNETVIAHTMGRLEEHAAEIEQYYDPIFDKEEEEKEKADDAER
;
A
#
# COMPACT_ATOMS: atom_id res chain seq x y z
N MET A 1 -39.26 -25.40 18.73
CA MET A 1 -38.06 -26.09 19.26
C MET A 1 -37.26 -26.56 18.04
N ILE A 2 -36.06 -26.05 17.90
CA ILE A 2 -35.17 -26.31 16.78
C ILE A 2 -34.39 -27.60 17.07
N LEU A 3 -34.30 -28.53 16.09
CA LEU A 3 -33.46 -29.72 16.10
C LEU A 3 -32.36 -29.51 15.07
N TYR A 4 -31.13 -29.87 15.40
CA TYR A 4 -30.01 -29.89 14.47
C TYR A 4 -29.64 -31.37 14.15
N PRO A 5 -30.14 -31.92 13.04
CA PRO A 5 -29.69 -33.24 12.64
C PRO A 5 -28.28 -33.14 12.05
N ASN A 6 -27.32 -33.86 12.65
CA ASN A 6 -25.95 -33.97 12.15
C ASN A 6 -25.82 -34.79 10.86
N LYS A 7 -26.89 -34.90 10.09
CA LYS A 7 -26.93 -35.71 8.86
C LYS A 7 -27.85 -35.08 7.83
N TRP A 8 -27.47 -35.24 6.58
CA TRP A 8 -28.35 -34.94 5.46
C TRP A 8 -29.67 -35.70 5.56
N ILE A 9 -30.76 -34.99 5.51
CA ILE A 9 -32.12 -35.53 5.47
C ILE A 9 -32.73 -35.28 4.10
N LEU A 10 -33.68 -36.12 3.71
CA LEU A 10 -34.49 -35.94 2.49
C LEU A 10 -35.78 -35.22 2.86
N LEU A 11 -36.01 -34.07 2.25
CA LEU A 11 -37.25 -33.31 2.42
C LEU A 11 -38.37 -33.90 1.57
N PRO A 12 -39.66 -33.58 1.86
CA PRO A 12 -40.81 -34.07 1.09
C PRO A 12 -40.77 -33.74 -0.40
N ASP A 13 -40.10 -32.65 -0.77
CA ASP A 13 -39.89 -32.20 -2.17
C ASP A 13 -38.71 -32.88 -2.87
N GLY A 14 -38.05 -33.83 -2.21
CA GLY A 14 -36.93 -34.60 -2.74
C GLY A 14 -35.57 -33.90 -2.60
N LYS A 15 -35.48 -32.69 -2.04
CA LYS A 15 -34.21 -32.02 -1.79
C LYS A 15 -33.52 -32.55 -0.55
N ARG A 16 -32.20 -32.51 -0.56
CA ARG A 16 -31.39 -32.84 0.62
C ARG A 16 -31.12 -31.61 1.43
N TYR A 17 -31.26 -31.71 2.74
CA TYR A 17 -31.04 -30.61 3.68
C TYR A 17 -30.23 -31.07 4.90
N GLN A 18 -29.39 -30.20 5.40
CA GLN A 18 -28.68 -30.37 6.66
C GLN A 18 -28.72 -29.05 7.41
N GLY A 19 -29.22 -29.01 8.62
CA GLY A 19 -29.35 -27.81 9.42
C GLY A 19 -30.53 -27.83 10.37
N GLU A 20 -30.93 -26.69 10.84
CA GLU A 20 -32.00 -26.51 11.82
C GLU A 20 -33.38 -26.75 11.22
N ILE A 21 -34.23 -27.45 11.96
CA ILE A 21 -35.62 -27.82 11.56
C ILE A 21 -36.59 -27.36 12.63
N ASP A 22 -37.68 -26.77 12.22
CA ASP A 22 -38.82 -26.56 13.11
C ASP A 22 -39.50 -27.91 13.43
N LYS A 23 -39.53 -28.27 14.70
CA LYS A 23 -40.14 -29.51 15.19
C LYS A 23 -41.64 -29.66 14.87
N ALA A 24 -42.36 -28.54 14.78
CA ALA A 24 -43.80 -28.56 14.57
C ALA A 24 -44.16 -28.87 13.12
N THR A 25 -43.37 -28.32 12.17
CA THR A 25 -43.64 -28.44 10.74
C THR A 25 -42.76 -29.44 10.01
N GLY A 26 -41.61 -29.82 10.62
CA GLY A 26 -40.58 -30.62 9.97
C GLY A 26 -39.82 -29.94 8.84
N LEU A 27 -39.99 -28.62 8.68
CA LEU A 27 -39.42 -27.84 7.60
C LEU A 27 -38.11 -27.15 8.04
N PRO A 28 -37.17 -26.90 7.11
CA PRO A 28 -36.00 -26.07 7.33
C PRO A 28 -36.35 -24.73 7.97
N HIS A 29 -35.69 -24.39 9.09
CA HIS A 29 -35.89 -23.14 9.81
C HIS A 29 -34.65 -22.81 10.63
N GLY A 30 -34.10 -21.60 10.49
CA GLY A 30 -32.81 -21.21 11.04
C GLY A 30 -31.65 -21.54 10.09
N LEU A 31 -30.48 -21.84 10.60
CA LEU A 31 -29.27 -22.03 9.79
C LEU A 31 -29.19 -23.45 9.20
N GLY A 32 -28.76 -23.53 7.94
CA GLY A 32 -28.58 -24.84 7.29
C GLY A 32 -28.07 -24.74 5.85
N MET A 33 -27.86 -25.91 5.27
CA MET A 33 -27.46 -26.09 3.87
C MET A 33 -28.48 -26.96 3.14
N MET A 34 -28.87 -26.54 1.94
CA MET A 34 -29.82 -27.25 1.07
C MET A 34 -29.21 -27.49 -0.29
N ALA A 35 -29.25 -28.73 -0.78
CA ALA A 35 -28.95 -29.05 -2.16
C ALA A 35 -30.14 -28.62 -3.04
N LEU A 36 -29.91 -27.68 -3.93
CA LEU A 36 -30.91 -27.20 -4.89
C LEU A 36 -30.98 -28.13 -6.10
N ASP A 37 -29.81 -28.63 -6.53
CA ASP A 37 -29.62 -29.64 -7.56
C ASP A 37 -28.34 -30.44 -7.29
N ALA A 38 -27.82 -31.14 -8.31
CA ALA A 38 -26.63 -31.98 -8.17
C ALA A 38 -25.34 -31.21 -7.92
N THR A 39 -25.29 -29.95 -8.33
CA THR A 39 -24.08 -29.10 -8.34
C THR A 39 -24.23 -27.80 -7.57
N THR A 40 -25.45 -27.44 -7.15
CA THR A 40 -25.73 -26.14 -6.53
C THR A 40 -26.34 -26.34 -5.14
N PHE A 41 -25.75 -25.67 -4.17
CA PHE A 41 -26.17 -25.68 -2.78
C PHE A 41 -26.42 -24.27 -2.28
N TYR A 42 -27.41 -24.10 -1.43
CA TYR A 42 -27.59 -22.90 -0.64
C TYR A 42 -27.15 -23.14 0.79
N ALA A 43 -26.37 -22.24 1.34
CA ALA A 43 -25.97 -22.20 2.73
C ALA A 43 -26.38 -20.86 3.37
N GLY A 44 -27.13 -20.93 4.48
CA GLY A 44 -27.64 -19.71 5.13
C GLY A 44 -28.90 -19.97 5.96
N GLU A 45 -29.69 -18.92 6.13
CA GLU A 45 -30.93 -18.95 6.91
C GLU A 45 -32.11 -19.46 6.10
N PHE A 46 -33.00 -20.13 6.82
CA PHE A 46 -34.28 -20.64 6.31
C PHE A 46 -35.44 -20.19 7.17
N SER A 47 -36.57 -19.96 6.55
CA SER A 47 -37.86 -19.75 7.23
C SER A 47 -38.96 -20.54 6.52
N ASN A 48 -39.62 -21.42 7.26
CA ASN A 48 -40.72 -22.28 6.74
C ASN A 48 -40.33 -23.04 5.46
N GLY A 49 -39.15 -23.66 5.44
CA GLY A 49 -38.64 -24.44 4.33
C GLY A 49 -38.05 -23.66 3.16
N LYS A 50 -38.08 -22.33 3.20
CA LYS A 50 -37.61 -21.44 2.13
C LYS A 50 -36.34 -20.70 2.57
N ARG A 51 -35.47 -20.42 1.60
CA ARG A 51 -34.30 -19.55 1.80
C ARG A 51 -34.75 -18.17 2.25
N HIS A 52 -34.18 -17.69 3.35
CA HIS A 52 -34.55 -16.43 3.97
C HIS A 52 -33.32 -15.86 4.71
N GLY A 53 -33.30 -14.53 4.98
CA GLY A 53 -32.21 -13.89 5.71
C GLY A 53 -30.87 -13.93 4.97
N ARG A 54 -29.80 -14.12 5.70
CA ARG A 54 -28.43 -14.14 5.16
C ARG A 54 -28.06 -15.51 4.62
N GLY A 55 -27.39 -15.52 3.46
CA GLY A 55 -26.92 -16.77 2.86
C GLY A 55 -26.27 -16.56 1.50
N PHE A 56 -25.76 -17.64 0.94
CA PHE A 56 -25.05 -17.66 -0.34
C PHE A 56 -25.24 -19.00 -1.06
N LEU A 57 -24.97 -19.00 -2.36
CA LEU A 57 -24.92 -20.22 -3.16
C LEU A 57 -23.47 -20.72 -3.25
N ILE A 58 -23.33 -22.06 -3.30
CA ILE A 58 -22.09 -22.76 -3.60
C ILE A 58 -22.35 -23.61 -4.82
N THR A 59 -21.63 -23.37 -5.92
CA THR A 59 -21.82 -24.10 -7.18
C THR A 59 -20.54 -24.83 -7.56
N LEU A 60 -20.66 -26.10 -7.96
CA LEU A 60 -19.58 -26.88 -8.51
C LEU A 60 -19.43 -26.56 -9.99
N GLU A 61 -18.32 -25.92 -10.34
CA GLU A 61 -17.88 -25.73 -11.71
C GLU A 61 -16.94 -26.86 -12.09
N VAL A 62 -17.20 -27.49 -13.23
CA VAL A 62 -16.38 -28.58 -13.75
C VAL A 62 -15.78 -28.17 -15.08
N GLU A 63 -14.45 -28.17 -15.15
CA GLU A 63 -13.70 -27.90 -16.37
C GLU A 63 -12.95 -29.17 -16.77
N GLU A 64 -13.15 -29.62 -18.00
CA GLU A 64 -12.42 -30.75 -18.58
C GLU A 64 -11.36 -30.24 -19.53
N LYS A 65 -10.10 -30.64 -19.31
CA LYS A 65 -8.96 -30.28 -20.17
C LYS A 65 -8.17 -31.50 -20.57
N GLU A 66 -7.58 -31.45 -21.76
CA GLU A 66 -6.58 -32.43 -22.14
C GLU A 66 -5.38 -32.35 -21.18
N GLY A 67 -4.95 -33.48 -20.68
CA GLY A 67 -3.85 -33.60 -19.74
C GLY A 67 -3.14 -34.94 -19.84
N GLN A 68 -2.31 -35.24 -18.88
CA GLN A 68 -1.58 -36.50 -18.81
C GLN A 68 -1.83 -37.15 -17.45
N ARG A 69 -2.13 -38.48 -17.49
CA ARG A 69 -2.26 -39.31 -16.30
C ARG A 69 -1.04 -40.21 -16.17
N TRP A 70 -0.47 -40.26 -14.98
CA TRP A 70 0.61 -41.20 -14.67
C TRP A 70 0.09 -42.59 -14.42
N VAL A 71 0.71 -43.59 -15.03
CA VAL A 71 0.36 -45.00 -14.90
C VAL A 71 1.56 -45.73 -14.33
N ARG A 72 1.36 -46.49 -13.29
CA ARG A 72 2.40 -47.30 -12.63
C ARG A 72 2.20 -48.77 -12.97
N GLY A 73 3.07 -49.33 -13.79
CA GLY A 73 3.00 -50.75 -14.13
C GLY A 73 1.72 -51.12 -14.90
N THR A 74 1.19 -52.30 -14.63
CA THR A 74 -0.02 -52.82 -15.26
C THR A 74 -1.34 -52.43 -14.56
N TYR A 75 -1.25 -51.63 -13.49
CA TYR A 75 -2.42 -51.16 -12.74
C TYR A 75 -2.58 -49.66 -12.89
N GLU A 76 -3.80 -49.22 -13.24
CA GLU A 76 -4.18 -47.82 -13.23
C GLU A 76 -4.38 -47.36 -11.77
N GLU A 77 -3.39 -46.68 -11.19
CA GLU A 77 -3.63 -45.93 -9.96
C GLU A 77 -3.93 -44.48 -10.33
N VAL A 78 -5.12 -44.01 -10.02
CA VAL A 78 -5.48 -42.60 -10.06
C VAL A 78 -4.62 -41.90 -9.03
N MET A 79 -3.89 -40.86 -9.43
CA MET A 79 -3.00 -40.13 -8.53
C MET A 79 -3.81 -39.43 -7.43
N ALA A 80 -3.70 -39.92 -6.21
CA ALA A 80 -4.33 -39.31 -5.03
C ALA A 80 -3.51 -38.20 -4.37
N THR A 81 -2.34 -37.83 -4.92
CA THR A 81 -1.38 -36.92 -4.28
C THR A 81 -0.76 -35.94 -5.25
N ALA A 82 -1.59 -35.24 -6.03
CA ALA A 82 -1.14 -34.07 -6.76
C ALA A 82 -1.32 -32.82 -5.88
N GLU A 83 -0.28 -32.03 -5.69
CA GLU A 83 -0.40 -30.71 -5.12
C GLU A 83 -0.86 -29.74 -6.20
N PHE A 84 -1.90 -28.97 -5.91
CA PHE A 84 -2.48 -28.00 -6.82
C PHE A 84 -2.18 -26.59 -6.34
N ASP A 85 -1.89 -25.68 -7.27
CA ASP A 85 -1.81 -24.25 -6.98
C ASP A 85 -3.22 -23.66 -6.74
N SER A 86 -3.26 -22.38 -6.36
CA SER A 86 -4.50 -21.65 -6.12
C SER A 86 -5.40 -21.51 -7.38
N CYS A 87 -4.88 -21.90 -8.56
CA CYS A 87 -5.58 -21.90 -9.84
C CYS A 87 -5.98 -23.32 -10.28
N GLY A 88 -5.77 -24.34 -9.43
CA GLY A 88 -6.08 -25.74 -9.74
C GLY A 88 -5.07 -26.42 -10.67
N ARG A 89 -3.86 -25.90 -10.84
CA ARG A 89 -2.80 -26.53 -11.61
C ARG A 89 -1.98 -27.46 -10.73
N VAL A 90 -1.58 -28.59 -11.26
CA VAL A 90 -0.66 -29.51 -10.57
C VAL A 90 0.72 -28.88 -10.47
N VAL A 91 1.19 -28.63 -9.26
CA VAL A 91 2.48 -27.98 -8.98
C VAL A 91 3.57 -29.01 -8.70
N HIS A 92 3.22 -30.16 -8.11
CA HIS A 92 4.16 -31.22 -7.81
C HIS A 92 3.53 -32.61 -7.92
N CYS A 93 4.29 -33.56 -8.45
CA CYS A 93 3.88 -34.94 -8.57
C CYS A 93 5.11 -35.85 -8.44
N ASP A 94 5.22 -36.53 -7.30
CA ASP A 94 6.30 -37.49 -7.05
C ASP A 94 5.90 -38.87 -7.59
N ARG A 95 6.31 -39.22 -8.82
CA ARG A 95 6.22 -40.66 -9.18
C ARG A 95 7.01 -41.10 -10.41
N VAL A 96 7.49 -42.33 -10.34
CA VAL A 96 8.11 -43.08 -11.42
C VAL A 96 7.02 -43.85 -12.17
N GLY A 97 6.73 -43.48 -13.42
CA GLY A 97 5.78 -44.11 -14.29
C GLY A 97 5.74 -43.46 -15.65
N HIS A 98 4.90 -43.98 -16.58
CA HIS A 98 4.70 -43.34 -17.88
C HIS A 98 3.40 -42.51 -17.90
N CYS A 99 3.41 -41.42 -18.68
CA CYS A 99 2.25 -40.56 -18.85
C CYS A 99 1.42 -41.02 -20.06
N VAL A 100 0.10 -41.15 -19.88
CA VAL A 100 -0.85 -41.36 -20.96
C VAL A 100 -1.74 -40.13 -21.13
N PRO A 101 -2.07 -39.72 -22.37
CA PRO A 101 -3.05 -38.67 -22.60
C PRO A 101 -4.40 -39.06 -22.00
N CYS A 102 -5.03 -38.11 -21.32
CA CYS A 102 -6.37 -38.31 -20.75
C CYS A 102 -7.10 -36.95 -20.67
N ILE A 103 -8.40 -37.01 -20.43
CA ILE A 103 -9.18 -35.83 -20.06
C ILE A 103 -9.08 -35.67 -18.56
N VAL A 104 -8.52 -34.58 -18.11
CA VAL A 104 -8.42 -34.23 -16.68
C VAL A 104 -9.60 -33.35 -16.32
N ARG A 105 -10.35 -33.79 -15.33
CA ARG A 105 -11.51 -33.07 -14.81
C ARG A 105 -11.07 -32.22 -13.62
N TYR A 106 -11.24 -30.90 -13.73
CA TYR A 106 -11.00 -29.94 -12.66
C TYR A 106 -12.33 -29.55 -12.03
N GLU A 107 -12.47 -29.78 -10.75
CA GLU A 107 -13.66 -29.42 -9.98
C GLU A 107 -13.34 -28.23 -9.08
N LYS A 108 -14.10 -27.15 -9.24
CA LYS A 108 -13.97 -25.94 -8.44
C LYS A 108 -15.31 -25.56 -7.85
N TRP A 109 -15.36 -25.45 -6.53
CA TRP A 109 -16.52 -24.91 -5.84
C TRP A 109 -16.46 -23.39 -5.79
N VAL A 110 -17.50 -22.73 -6.24
CA VAL A 110 -17.57 -21.26 -6.35
C VAL A 110 -18.74 -20.75 -5.51
N LYS A 111 -18.45 -19.78 -4.66
CA LYS A 111 -19.46 -19.03 -3.91
C LYS A 111 -20.07 -17.94 -4.80
N SER A 112 -21.40 -17.82 -4.82
CA SER A 112 -22.14 -16.79 -5.57
C SER A 112 -23.40 -16.37 -4.83
N ASN A 113 -24.07 -15.32 -5.34
CA ASN A 113 -25.31 -14.77 -4.78
C ASN A 113 -25.26 -14.62 -3.26
N ASP A 114 -24.14 -14.04 -2.80
CA ASP A 114 -23.90 -13.76 -1.39
C ASP A 114 -24.74 -12.56 -0.96
N GLY A 115 -25.65 -12.75 -0.02
CA GLY A 115 -26.52 -11.65 0.39
C GLY A 115 -27.78 -12.04 1.13
N THR A 116 -28.81 -11.21 0.98
CA THR A 116 -30.10 -11.36 1.66
C THR A 116 -31.13 -12.02 0.75
N TRP A 117 -31.87 -12.95 1.32
CA TRP A 117 -32.91 -13.73 0.66
C TRP A 117 -34.27 -13.55 1.34
N ALA A 118 -35.33 -13.61 0.56
CA ALA A 118 -36.69 -13.59 1.08
C ALA A 118 -37.55 -14.58 0.28
N SER A 119 -38.04 -15.64 0.94
CA SER A 119 -38.92 -16.66 0.35
C SER A 119 -38.40 -17.24 -0.98
N ASP A 120 -37.14 -17.67 -0.99
CA ASP A 120 -36.39 -18.21 -2.13
C ASP A 120 -35.93 -17.21 -3.18
N VAL A 121 -36.20 -15.93 -3.01
CA VAL A 121 -35.78 -14.87 -3.93
C VAL A 121 -34.54 -14.18 -3.36
N PHE A 122 -33.52 -13.98 -4.19
CA PHE A 122 -32.36 -13.14 -3.85
C PHE A 122 -32.78 -11.66 -3.90
N VAL A 123 -32.63 -10.94 -2.79
CA VAL A 123 -33.14 -9.58 -2.62
C VAL A 123 -32.04 -8.54 -2.84
N ALA A 124 -30.89 -8.76 -2.20
CA ALA A 124 -29.77 -7.82 -2.25
C ALA A 124 -28.45 -8.55 -1.99
N PRO A 125 -27.35 -8.10 -2.62
CA PRO A 125 -26.01 -8.60 -2.29
C PRO A 125 -25.66 -8.29 -0.84
N ALA A 126 -24.71 -9.06 -0.29
CA ALA A 126 -24.17 -8.79 1.04
C ALA A 126 -23.47 -7.43 1.03
N ASP A 127 -23.76 -6.62 2.03
CA ASP A 127 -22.99 -5.41 2.26
C ASP A 127 -21.64 -5.79 2.90
N LEU A 128 -20.63 -5.91 2.05
CA LEU A 128 -19.28 -6.25 2.46
C LEU A 128 -18.52 -5.04 3.03
N SER A 129 -19.10 -3.83 2.97
CA SER A 129 -18.49 -2.61 3.54
C SER A 129 -18.29 -2.75 5.05
N ALA A 130 -19.18 -3.48 5.73
CA ALA A 130 -19.03 -3.80 7.14
C ALA A 130 -17.74 -4.58 7.48
N LEU A 131 -17.16 -5.29 6.52
CA LEU A 131 -15.88 -6.00 6.69
C LEU A 131 -14.66 -5.08 6.46
N HIS A 132 -14.81 -4.05 5.64
CA HIS A 132 -13.73 -3.15 5.23
C HIS A 132 -13.75 -1.81 5.97
N GLY A 133 -14.86 -1.47 6.61
CA GLY A 133 -15.05 -0.21 7.33
C GLY A 133 -14.55 -0.19 8.77
N LYS A 134 -13.81 -1.21 9.23
CA LYS A 134 -13.39 -1.35 10.64
C LYS A 134 -11.87 -1.32 10.77
N PRO A 135 -11.33 -0.79 11.89
CA PRO A 135 -9.89 -0.79 12.15
C PRO A 135 -9.32 -2.19 12.48
N TRP A 136 -10.12 -3.22 12.32
CA TRP A 136 -9.73 -4.61 12.54
C TRP A 136 -10.28 -5.52 11.44
N LYS A 137 -9.61 -6.63 11.21
CA LYS A 137 -10.02 -7.68 10.29
C LYS A 137 -10.04 -9.04 10.96
N TRP A 138 -10.77 -9.96 10.38
CA TRP A 138 -10.77 -11.36 10.77
C TRP A 138 -9.41 -11.96 10.42
N ALA A 139 -8.59 -12.24 11.43
CA ALA A 139 -7.19 -12.58 11.20
C ALA A 139 -6.95 -14.08 11.09
N GLU A 140 -7.67 -14.88 11.88
CA GLU A 140 -7.39 -16.30 11.99
C GLU A 140 -8.65 -17.05 12.38
N THR A 141 -9.00 -18.09 11.60
CA THR A 141 -9.84 -19.16 12.10
C THR A 141 -8.97 -20.36 12.37
N THR A 142 -9.07 -20.86 13.57
CA THR A 142 -8.42 -22.12 13.93
C THR A 142 -9.46 -23.24 13.80
N TYR A 143 -9.14 -24.23 12.98
CA TYR A 143 -9.87 -25.50 12.94
C TYR A 143 -9.05 -26.54 13.67
N LYS A 144 -9.68 -27.20 14.64
CA LYS A 144 -9.07 -28.25 15.43
C LYS A 144 -9.97 -29.48 15.41
N SER A 145 -9.41 -30.60 15.02
CA SER A 145 -10.10 -31.91 15.10
C SER A 145 -9.49 -32.69 16.26
N VAL A 146 -10.35 -33.11 17.19
CA VAL A 146 -9.96 -33.88 18.37
C VAL A 146 -10.73 -35.19 18.36
N ARG A 147 -10.03 -36.33 18.29
CA ARG A 147 -10.65 -37.66 18.40
C ARG A 147 -10.72 -38.05 19.86
N TYR A 148 -11.89 -38.55 20.25
CA TYR A 148 -12.15 -39.12 21.56
C TYR A 148 -12.38 -40.62 21.40
N ARG A 149 -11.71 -41.41 22.24
CA ARG A 149 -12.02 -42.80 22.44
C ARG A 149 -12.57 -42.95 23.85
N ASP A 150 -13.77 -43.51 24.00
CA ASP A 150 -14.41 -43.63 25.31
C ASP A 150 -14.52 -42.31 26.09
N ASN A 151 -14.80 -41.19 25.42
CA ASN A 151 -14.84 -39.82 25.98
C ASN A 151 -13.51 -39.30 26.52
N SER A 152 -12.39 -39.95 26.29
CA SER A 152 -11.06 -39.45 26.63
C SER A 152 -10.41 -38.73 25.44
N PRO A 153 -9.69 -37.64 25.64
CA PRO A 153 -8.98 -36.97 24.56
C PRO A 153 -7.87 -37.83 23.99
N ASN A 154 -7.85 -37.99 22.66
CA ASN A 154 -6.78 -38.71 21.98
C ASN A 154 -5.52 -37.80 21.92
N PRO A 155 -4.32 -38.29 22.34
CA PRO A 155 -3.09 -37.53 22.27
C PRO A 155 -2.64 -37.21 20.83
N PHE A 156 -3.27 -37.76 19.79
CA PHE A 156 -2.97 -37.46 18.39
C PHE A 156 -3.98 -36.46 17.77
N ALA A 157 -4.45 -35.49 18.55
CA ALA A 157 -5.27 -34.38 18.02
C ALA A 157 -4.48 -33.61 16.96
N SER A 158 -5.03 -33.50 15.75
CA SER A 158 -4.45 -32.65 14.71
C SER A 158 -5.02 -31.23 14.82
N GLU A 159 -4.14 -30.27 14.98
CA GLU A 159 -4.48 -28.83 14.94
C GLU A 159 -4.05 -28.24 13.61
N PHE A 160 -5.01 -27.66 12.89
CA PHE A 160 -4.74 -26.96 11.63
C PHE A 160 -5.05 -25.49 11.84
N LYS A 161 -4.03 -24.63 11.68
CA LYS A 161 -4.24 -23.19 11.61
C LYS A 161 -4.56 -22.81 10.18
N ASN A 162 -5.79 -22.37 9.95
CA ASN A 162 -6.20 -21.78 8.69
C ASN A 162 -6.14 -20.26 8.83
N GLN A 163 -5.21 -19.64 8.12
CA GLN A 163 -5.22 -18.18 7.99
C GLN A 163 -6.30 -17.80 6.99
N ILE A 164 -7.09 -16.77 7.31
CA ILE A 164 -7.85 -16.05 6.30
C ILE A 164 -6.80 -15.35 5.43
N ARG A 165 -6.48 -15.95 4.29
CA ARG A 165 -5.64 -15.31 3.29
C ARG A 165 -6.48 -14.23 2.63
N GLU A 166 -6.17 -12.97 2.98
CA GLU A 166 -6.66 -11.75 2.35
C GLU A 166 -8.18 -11.64 2.18
N ALA A 167 -8.77 -10.72 2.92
CA ALA A 167 -9.95 -10.03 2.47
C ALA A 167 -9.54 -9.17 1.27
N ARG A 168 -9.82 -9.62 0.05
CA ARG A 168 -9.63 -8.78 -1.12
C ARG A 168 -10.66 -7.65 -1.06
N ARG A 169 -10.30 -6.47 -1.55
CA ARG A 169 -11.23 -5.32 -1.66
C ARG A 169 -12.50 -5.62 -2.48
N ASP A 170 -12.46 -6.67 -3.30
CA ASP A 170 -13.63 -7.17 -4.06
C ASP A 170 -14.58 -8.04 -3.21
N GLY A 171 -14.31 -8.18 -1.91
CA GLY A 171 -15.15 -8.98 -0.99
C GLY A 171 -14.98 -10.48 -1.12
N THR A 172 -13.98 -10.96 -1.86
CA THR A 172 -13.68 -12.38 -1.93
C THR A 172 -12.74 -12.79 -0.80
N TYR A 173 -13.16 -13.78 -0.01
CA TYR A 173 -12.35 -14.43 1.01
C TYR A 173 -11.89 -15.77 0.48
N SER A 174 -10.59 -16.02 0.44
CA SER A 174 -10.10 -17.37 0.26
C SER A 174 -9.85 -18.02 1.62
N PHE A 175 -10.60 -19.03 1.90
CA PHE A 175 -10.39 -19.91 3.02
C PHE A 175 -9.57 -21.12 2.54
N ASN A 176 -8.64 -21.64 3.34
CA ASN A 176 -7.83 -22.81 2.98
C ASN A 176 -8.69 -24.10 2.89
N GLY A 177 -9.68 -24.10 2.00
CA GLY A 177 -10.42 -25.28 1.57
C GLY A 177 -11.30 -25.98 2.62
N LYS A 178 -11.53 -25.35 3.81
CA LYS A 178 -12.29 -25.99 4.90
C LYS A 178 -13.66 -25.37 5.16
N ALA A 179 -13.88 -24.11 4.77
CA ALA A 179 -15.18 -23.46 4.91
C ALA A 179 -15.36 -22.30 3.93
N TYR A 180 -16.62 -21.96 3.64
CA TYR A 180 -17.03 -20.73 2.97
C TYR A 180 -17.53 -19.75 4.01
N VAL A 181 -17.24 -18.46 3.81
CA VAL A 181 -17.51 -17.40 4.80
C VAL A 181 -18.19 -16.22 4.13
N THR A 182 -19.16 -15.61 4.84
CA THR A 182 -19.72 -14.30 4.47
C THR A 182 -20.07 -13.50 5.72
N VAL A 183 -20.42 -12.23 5.54
CA VAL A 183 -20.94 -11.37 6.60
C VAL A 183 -22.35 -11.83 6.96
N TYR A 184 -22.58 -12.04 8.24
CA TYR A 184 -23.92 -12.25 8.77
C TYR A 184 -24.54 -10.93 9.22
N ASP A 185 -23.86 -10.21 10.08
CA ASP A 185 -24.17 -8.85 10.52
C ASP A 185 -22.89 -8.07 10.86
N ASP A 186 -23.01 -6.91 11.48
CA ASP A 186 -21.89 -6.01 11.81
C ASP A 186 -20.81 -6.64 12.70
N ASN A 187 -21.13 -7.72 13.44
CA ASN A 187 -20.24 -8.32 14.40
C ASN A 187 -20.04 -9.83 14.20
N HIS A 188 -20.74 -10.45 13.27
CA HIS A 188 -20.72 -11.89 13.07
C HIS A 188 -20.43 -12.28 11.63
N LEU A 189 -19.76 -13.42 11.46
CA LEU A 189 -19.56 -14.07 10.18
C LEU A 189 -20.40 -15.36 10.11
N LEU A 190 -20.99 -15.61 8.94
CA LEU A 190 -21.68 -16.85 8.60
C LEU A 190 -20.70 -17.79 7.91
N PHE A 191 -20.58 -19.00 8.43
CA PHE A 191 -19.71 -20.05 7.92
C PHE A 191 -20.52 -21.21 7.36
N CYS A 192 -20.00 -21.82 6.29
CA CYS A 192 -20.42 -23.14 5.83
C CYS A 192 -19.16 -23.99 5.64
N ASP A 193 -18.97 -25.03 6.43
CA ASP A 193 -17.82 -25.92 6.29
C ASP A 193 -17.99 -26.90 5.11
N THR A 194 -16.94 -27.63 4.79
CA THR A 194 -16.94 -28.60 3.70
C THR A 194 -17.82 -29.83 3.98
N TYR A 195 -18.31 -30.00 5.22
CA TYR A 195 -19.21 -31.05 5.62
C TYR A 195 -20.70 -30.62 5.58
N GLY A 196 -20.95 -29.34 5.29
CA GLY A 196 -22.31 -28.81 5.18
C GLY A 196 -22.89 -28.24 6.48
N HIS A 197 -22.07 -28.05 7.53
CA HIS A 197 -22.50 -27.34 8.73
C HIS A 197 -22.46 -25.85 8.53
N VAL A 198 -23.56 -25.18 8.86
CA VAL A 198 -23.73 -23.74 8.76
C VAL A 198 -23.86 -23.19 10.15
N PHE A 199 -23.01 -22.20 10.49
CA PHE A 199 -22.94 -21.60 11.82
C PHE A 199 -22.49 -20.15 11.74
N VAL A 200 -22.73 -19.39 12.80
CA VAL A 200 -22.36 -17.98 12.93
C VAL A 200 -21.38 -17.83 14.09
N LEU A 201 -20.33 -17.07 13.89
CA LEU A 201 -19.31 -16.76 14.91
C LEU A 201 -19.07 -15.27 15.03
N ALA A 202 -19.00 -14.80 16.27
CA ALA A 202 -18.42 -13.51 16.65
C ALA A 202 -16.91 -13.65 16.95
N PRO A 203 -16.16 -12.53 16.99
CA PRO A 203 -14.78 -12.52 17.43
C PRO A 203 -14.61 -13.12 18.82
N GLY A 204 -13.69 -14.07 18.95
CA GLY A 204 -13.41 -14.76 20.21
C GLY A 204 -14.34 -15.90 20.54
N GLU A 205 -15.37 -16.15 19.74
CA GLU A 205 -16.25 -17.29 19.91
C GLU A 205 -15.69 -18.56 19.29
N GLU A 206 -16.17 -19.71 19.82
CA GLU A 206 -15.90 -21.03 19.30
C GLU A 206 -17.20 -21.74 18.96
N HIS A 207 -17.22 -22.40 17.82
CA HIS A 207 -18.27 -23.32 17.43
C HIS A 207 -17.70 -24.74 17.35
N TYR A 208 -18.41 -25.72 17.87
CA TYR A 208 -18.00 -27.11 17.74
C TYR A 208 -19.18 -28.02 17.41
N TYR A 209 -18.89 -29.06 16.70
CA TYR A 209 -19.80 -30.17 16.51
C TYR A 209 -19.04 -31.51 16.63
N ASP A 210 -19.78 -32.55 16.98
CA ASP A 210 -19.24 -33.90 17.13
C ASP A 210 -19.61 -34.76 15.93
N ASP A 211 -18.62 -35.19 15.17
CA ASP A 211 -18.80 -36.18 14.12
C ASP A 211 -18.80 -37.61 14.74
N MET A 212 -19.93 -38.27 14.62
CA MET A 212 -20.15 -39.66 15.11
C MET A 212 -20.16 -40.66 13.96
N SER A 213 -19.70 -40.34 12.77
CA SER A 213 -19.69 -41.20 11.59
C SER A 213 -18.90 -42.50 11.80
N LEU A 214 -17.91 -42.47 12.68
CA LEU A 214 -17.08 -43.63 13.06
C LEU A 214 -17.67 -44.46 14.24
N GLY A 215 -18.90 -44.14 14.67
CA GLY A 215 -19.58 -44.75 15.79
C GLY A 215 -19.43 -43.98 17.11
N PRO A 216 -20.31 -44.29 18.10
CA PRO A 216 -20.35 -43.52 19.35
C PRO A 216 -19.07 -43.65 20.20
N GLU A 217 -18.29 -44.71 19.99
CA GLU A 217 -17.01 -44.93 20.70
C GLU A 217 -15.81 -44.19 20.08
N ASN A 218 -15.95 -43.69 18.82
CA ASN A 218 -14.91 -42.97 18.08
C ASN A 218 -15.42 -41.60 17.64
N LYS A 219 -15.72 -40.75 18.59
CA LYS A 219 -16.21 -39.41 18.37
C LYS A 219 -15.07 -38.49 17.94
N GLU A 220 -15.27 -37.73 16.85
CA GLU A 220 -14.36 -36.66 16.44
C GLU A 220 -15.04 -35.31 16.64
N ARG A 221 -14.42 -34.44 17.44
CA ARG A 221 -14.90 -33.07 17.66
C ARG A 221 -14.18 -32.14 16.73
N HIS A 222 -14.94 -31.40 15.95
CA HIS A 222 -14.49 -30.34 15.09
C HIS A 222 -14.74 -29.00 15.79
N ILE A 223 -13.71 -28.19 15.97
CA ILE A 223 -13.76 -26.91 16.68
C ILE A 223 -13.30 -25.83 15.72
N PHE A 224 -14.11 -24.79 15.59
CA PHE A 224 -13.78 -23.57 14.84
C PHE A 224 -13.72 -22.40 15.82
N SER A 225 -12.65 -21.62 15.78
CA SER A 225 -12.54 -20.40 16.55
C SER A 225 -12.14 -19.23 15.65
N LEU A 226 -12.63 -18.05 15.99
CA LEU A 226 -12.46 -16.84 15.19
C LEU A 226 -11.75 -15.75 15.99
N ARG A 227 -10.62 -15.26 15.45
CA ARG A 227 -9.84 -14.16 16.03
C ARG A 227 -9.87 -12.96 15.12
N ILE A 228 -9.78 -11.78 15.73
CA ILE A 228 -9.56 -10.53 15.02
C ILE A 228 -8.12 -10.04 15.19
N ALA A 229 -7.66 -9.29 14.21
CA ALA A 229 -6.40 -8.54 14.28
C ALA A 229 -6.64 -7.12 13.79
N PRO A 230 -5.79 -6.13 14.15
CA PRO A 230 -5.85 -4.81 13.55
C PRO A 230 -5.78 -4.90 12.03
N ASP A 231 -6.62 -4.17 11.33
CA ASP A 231 -6.48 -4.00 9.88
C ASP A 231 -5.56 -2.82 9.59
N TYR A 232 -4.28 -3.11 9.50
CA TYR A 232 -3.27 -2.08 9.27
C TYR A 232 -3.42 -1.39 7.90
N CYS A 233 -4.00 -2.04 6.88
CA CYS A 233 -4.33 -1.38 5.62
C CYS A 233 -5.39 -0.30 5.86
N TRP A 234 -6.48 -0.67 6.54
CA TRP A 234 -7.53 0.27 6.88
C TRP A 234 -7.01 1.41 7.77
N LEU A 235 -6.19 1.09 8.77
CA LEU A 235 -5.57 2.09 9.65
C LEU A 235 -4.70 3.08 8.86
N MET A 236 -3.89 2.60 7.91
CA MET A 236 -3.11 3.47 7.03
C MET A 236 -3.98 4.40 6.18
N GLU A 237 -5.08 3.89 5.62
CA GLU A 237 -6.00 4.66 4.78
C GLU A 237 -6.84 5.68 5.57
N ASN A 238 -7.10 5.40 6.84
CA ASN A 238 -7.99 6.22 7.69
C ASN A 238 -7.24 7.02 8.78
N GLY A 239 -5.91 7.12 8.68
CA GLY A 239 -5.11 7.94 9.59
C GLY A 239 -4.89 7.34 10.98
N GLY A 240 -5.06 6.03 11.15
CA GLY A 240 -4.80 5.31 12.39
C GLY A 240 -3.31 5.07 12.66
N TYR A 241 -2.46 6.05 12.38
CA TYR A 241 -1.00 5.93 12.45
C TYR A 241 -0.50 5.71 13.86
N ASP A 242 -1.12 6.33 14.86
CA ASP A 242 -0.77 6.15 16.27
C ASP A 242 -0.90 4.69 16.69
N GLU A 243 -2.02 4.04 16.36
CA GLU A 243 -2.24 2.62 16.67
C GLU A 243 -1.23 1.70 15.98
N ILE A 244 -0.85 2.01 14.73
CA ILE A 244 0.20 1.27 14.02
C ILE A 244 1.52 1.37 14.77
N VAL A 245 1.92 2.58 15.17
CA VAL A 245 3.18 2.84 15.88
C VAL A 245 3.18 2.16 17.25
N GLU A 246 2.12 2.30 18.02
CA GLU A 246 1.97 1.67 19.33
C GLU A 246 2.07 0.14 19.25
N ASN A 247 1.38 -0.47 18.27
CA ASN A 247 1.45 -1.91 18.06
C ASN A 247 2.84 -2.39 17.59
N ALA A 248 3.52 -1.62 16.75
CA ALA A 248 4.86 -1.97 16.25
C ALA A 248 5.94 -1.91 17.34
N LEU A 249 5.80 -0.95 18.27
CA LEU A 249 6.73 -0.74 19.39
C LEU A 249 6.37 -1.56 20.64
N ALA A 250 5.23 -2.25 20.64
CA ALA A 250 4.86 -3.13 21.75
C ALA A 250 5.85 -4.30 21.89
N ASP A 251 5.93 -4.86 23.11
CA ASP A 251 6.87 -5.92 23.49
C ASP A 251 6.57 -7.25 22.75
N GLY A 252 7.10 -7.39 21.54
CA GLY A 252 7.22 -8.66 20.81
C GLY A 252 5.90 -9.38 20.46
N GLY A 253 6.01 -10.34 19.56
CA GLY A 253 4.95 -11.23 19.13
C GLY A 253 4.38 -10.92 17.74
N PRO A 254 3.48 -11.80 17.22
CA PRO A 254 3.00 -11.71 15.83
C PRO A 254 2.29 -10.40 15.48
N LYS A 255 1.62 -9.77 16.45
CA LYS A 255 0.95 -8.48 16.27
C LYS A 255 1.95 -7.36 16.02
N SER A 256 3.04 -7.34 16.79
CA SER A 256 4.12 -6.37 16.65
C SER A 256 4.85 -6.55 15.30
N GLU A 257 5.13 -7.79 14.90
CA GLU A 257 5.76 -8.08 13.60
C GLU A 257 4.89 -7.62 12.44
N ALA A 258 3.59 -7.90 12.48
CA ALA A 258 2.65 -7.46 11.45
C ALA A 258 2.54 -5.93 11.37
N ALA A 259 2.60 -5.22 12.50
CA ALA A 259 2.55 -3.76 12.56
C ALA A 259 3.81 -3.10 12.01
N ARG A 260 4.99 -3.71 12.17
CA ARG A 260 6.29 -3.13 11.80
C ARG A 260 6.42 -2.78 10.32
N ILE A 261 5.78 -3.55 9.44
CA ILE A 261 5.75 -3.27 8.01
C ILE A 261 5.05 -1.92 7.75
N TYR A 262 3.88 -1.73 8.34
CA TYR A 262 3.11 -0.49 8.20
C TYR A 262 3.75 0.68 8.96
N PHE A 263 4.40 0.41 10.09
CA PHE A 263 5.20 1.36 10.84
C PHE A 263 6.28 2.01 9.95
N LEU A 264 7.06 1.21 9.23
CA LEU A 264 8.06 1.74 8.31
C LEU A 264 7.40 2.66 7.28
N ARG A 265 6.26 2.27 6.71
CA ARG A 265 5.52 3.09 5.74
C ARG A 265 5.04 4.43 6.31
N VAL A 266 4.61 4.49 7.58
CA VAL A 266 4.26 5.75 8.25
C VAL A 266 5.44 6.74 8.19
N PHE A 267 6.67 6.25 8.37
CA PHE A 267 7.87 7.10 8.39
C PHE A 267 8.49 7.37 7.02
N TYR A 268 8.00 6.76 5.93
CA TYR A 268 8.35 7.17 4.56
C TYR A 268 7.49 8.32 4.06
N THR A 269 6.29 8.43 4.57
CA THR A 269 5.30 9.38 4.08
C THR A 269 5.21 10.57 5.03
N ARG A 270 5.69 11.73 4.61
CA ARG A 270 5.75 12.93 5.46
C ARG A 270 4.43 13.24 6.15
N HIS A 271 3.32 13.31 5.40
CA HIS A 271 2.03 13.66 5.97
C HIS A 271 1.54 12.69 7.06
N CYS A 272 2.00 11.45 7.06
CA CYS A 272 1.69 10.50 8.13
C CYS A 272 2.41 10.88 9.42
N ILE A 273 3.69 11.27 9.34
CA ILE A 273 4.48 11.69 10.50
C ILE A 273 3.88 12.95 11.13
N PHE A 274 3.44 13.92 10.33
CA PHE A 274 2.80 15.14 10.81
C PHE A 274 1.46 14.92 11.51
N LYS A 275 0.80 13.79 11.26
CA LYS A 275 -0.48 13.43 11.89
C LYS A 275 -0.32 12.60 13.17
N LEU A 276 0.92 12.24 13.55
CA LEU A 276 1.15 11.53 14.81
C LEU A 276 0.84 12.43 16.01
N SER A 277 0.18 11.86 17.00
CA SER A 277 -0.09 12.55 18.26
C SER A 277 1.19 12.80 19.08
N GLN A 278 1.19 13.81 19.91
CA GLN A 278 2.32 14.08 20.79
C GLN A 278 2.60 12.89 21.73
N GLN A 279 1.57 12.17 22.17
CA GLN A 279 1.72 10.98 23.00
C GLN A 279 2.52 9.88 22.29
N THR A 280 2.26 9.66 21.00
CA THR A 280 2.97 8.69 20.17
C THR A 280 4.41 9.14 19.91
N LEU A 281 4.64 10.44 19.68
CA LEU A 281 5.99 10.98 19.53
C LEU A 281 6.82 10.81 20.82
N ASP A 282 6.23 11.04 21.99
CA ASP A 282 6.86 10.81 23.28
C ASP A 282 7.13 9.31 23.53
N LEU A 283 6.28 8.41 23.03
CA LEU A 283 6.50 6.97 23.06
C LEU A 283 7.71 6.57 22.19
N ILE A 284 7.80 7.11 20.97
CA ILE A 284 8.93 6.87 20.06
C ILE A 284 10.23 7.32 20.71
N GLU A 285 10.28 8.54 21.26
CA GLU A 285 11.48 9.07 21.91
C GLU A 285 11.93 8.19 23.08
N ARG A 286 11.02 7.82 23.97
CA ARG A 286 11.32 6.94 25.10
C ARG A 286 11.81 5.57 24.65
N ALA A 287 11.16 4.97 23.65
CA ALA A 287 11.54 3.66 23.13
C ALA A 287 12.90 3.72 22.42
N ALA A 288 13.20 4.78 21.67
CA ALA A 288 14.48 5.00 21.01
C ALA A 288 15.62 5.13 22.03
N ASN A 289 15.42 5.91 23.09
CA ASN A 289 16.37 6.08 24.18
C ASN A 289 16.59 4.78 24.97
N ASN A 290 15.59 3.89 25.02
CA ASN A 290 15.68 2.56 25.61
C ASN A 290 16.31 1.50 24.69
N GLY A 291 16.76 1.89 23.48
CA GLY A 291 17.48 1.00 22.55
C GLY A 291 16.59 0.22 21.58
N ASN A 292 15.29 0.54 21.47
CA ASN A 292 14.45 -0.09 20.45
C ASN A 292 14.83 0.42 19.04
N SER A 293 15.32 -0.48 18.19
CA SER A 293 15.89 -0.13 16.87
C SER A 293 14.85 0.49 15.91
N TYR A 294 13.62 0.02 15.93
CA TYR A 294 12.54 0.61 15.12
C TYR A 294 12.20 2.02 15.59
N ALA A 295 12.13 2.23 16.90
CA ALA A 295 11.93 3.56 17.46
C ALA A 295 13.10 4.51 17.17
N GLN A 296 14.33 4.01 17.17
CA GLN A 296 15.52 4.77 16.78
C GLN A 296 15.42 5.24 15.32
N PHE A 297 15.01 4.35 14.41
CA PHE A 297 14.74 4.71 13.01
C PHE A 297 13.66 5.80 12.91
N ALA A 298 12.53 5.61 13.58
CA ALA A 298 11.42 6.55 13.59
C ALA A 298 11.81 7.94 14.14
N TYR A 299 12.58 7.96 15.21
CA TYR A 299 13.07 9.19 15.83
C TYR A 299 14.02 9.95 14.91
N GLY A 300 14.91 9.24 14.21
CA GLY A 300 15.74 9.83 13.16
C GLY A 300 14.91 10.47 12.05
N ARG A 301 13.92 9.75 11.52
CA ARG A 301 13.00 10.28 10.48
C ARG A 301 12.21 11.49 10.97
N TYR A 302 11.72 11.46 12.20
CA TYR A 302 10.99 12.57 12.81
C TYR A 302 11.84 13.86 12.87
N HIS A 303 13.12 13.75 13.24
CA HIS A 303 14.01 14.90 13.30
C HIS A 303 14.27 15.53 11.94
N ILE A 304 14.48 14.74 10.90
CA ILE A 304 14.67 15.26 9.54
C ILE A 304 13.39 15.93 9.01
N VAL A 305 12.21 15.32 9.27
CA VAL A 305 10.96 15.74 8.61
C VAL A 305 10.23 16.84 9.38
N VAL A 306 10.10 16.70 10.69
CA VAL A 306 9.19 17.55 11.50
C VAL A 306 9.93 18.63 12.27
N LYS A 307 11.16 18.34 12.71
CA LYS A 307 11.99 19.26 13.48
C LYS A 307 13.28 19.63 12.75
N PRO A 308 13.24 20.09 11.49
CA PRO A 308 14.45 20.50 10.82
C PRO A 308 15.07 21.68 11.58
N CYS A 309 16.26 21.43 12.12
CA CYS A 309 17.10 22.41 12.78
C CYS A 309 18.55 22.15 12.37
N GLU A 310 19.46 23.05 12.72
CA GLU A 310 20.87 22.93 12.34
C GLU A 310 21.51 21.59 12.73
N ASP A 311 21.07 20.99 13.86
CA ASP A 311 21.57 19.70 14.34
C ASP A 311 20.77 18.49 13.85
N SER A 312 19.68 18.68 13.13
CA SER A 312 18.73 17.58 12.79
C SER A 312 19.40 16.47 12.00
N ALA A 313 20.22 16.80 11.01
CA ALA A 313 20.97 15.83 10.22
C ALA A 313 21.89 14.99 11.10
N THR A 314 22.65 15.62 11.98
CA THR A 314 23.56 14.94 12.91
C THR A 314 22.82 14.00 13.86
N ILE A 315 21.71 14.47 14.44
CA ILE A 315 20.85 13.67 15.33
C ILE A 315 20.30 12.46 14.56
N SER A 316 19.75 12.70 13.39
CA SER A 316 19.12 11.64 12.57
C SER A 316 20.13 10.56 12.17
N ILE A 317 21.32 10.94 11.72
CA ILE A 317 22.39 10.03 11.33
C ILE A 317 22.84 9.17 12.52
N ASP A 318 22.99 9.75 13.72
CA ASP A 318 23.32 9.00 14.93
C ASP A 318 22.27 7.93 15.24
N TYR A 319 20.99 8.29 15.16
CA TYR A 319 19.90 7.34 15.39
C TYR A 319 19.76 6.30 14.26
N PHE A 320 20.02 6.66 13.00
CA PHE A 320 20.04 5.69 11.91
C PHE A 320 21.18 4.68 12.07
N LYS A 321 22.37 5.11 12.50
CA LYS A 321 23.49 4.19 12.81
C LYS A 321 23.13 3.21 13.93
N LYS A 322 22.45 3.69 14.99
CA LYS A 322 21.96 2.82 16.07
C LYS A 322 20.92 1.83 15.57
N ALA A 323 19.96 2.28 14.75
CA ALA A 323 18.93 1.43 14.18
C ALA A 323 19.50 0.40 13.19
N GLN A 324 20.49 0.78 12.36
CA GLN A 324 21.25 -0.12 11.48
C GLN A 324 21.93 -1.22 12.28
N ALA A 325 22.64 -0.85 13.36
CA ALA A 325 23.29 -1.82 14.26
C ALA A 325 22.28 -2.79 14.91
N GLY A 326 21.02 -2.35 15.06
CA GLY A 326 19.89 -3.17 15.53
C GLY A 326 19.18 -3.96 14.43
N GLY A 327 19.68 -3.96 13.19
CA GLY A 327 19.17 -4.77 12.07
C GLY A 327 17.99 -4.16 11.32
N VAL A 328 17.73 -2.86 11.42
CA VAL A 328 16.71 -2.18 10.62
C VAL A 328 17.29 -1.81 9.27
N ALA A 329 16.96 -2.58 8.23
CA ALA A 329 17.47 -2.40 6.88
C ALA A 329 17.16 -1.00 6.28
N ASP A 330 16.01 -0.43 6.61
CA ASP A 330 15.60 0.88 6.15
C ASP A 330 16.40 2.04 6.78
N ALA A 331 17.04 1.79 7.92
CA ALA A 331 18.01 2.73 8.49
C ALA A 331 19.29 2.78 7.66
N THR A 332 19.74 1.64 7.10
CA THR A 332 20.86 1.59 6.15
C THR A 332 20.52 2.38 4.88
N ALA A 333 19.29 2.23 4.35
CA ALA A 333 18.83 3.00 3.21
C ALA A 333 18.74 4.52 3.50
N SER A 334 18.31 4.91 4.71
CA SER A 334 18.28 6.32 5.13
C SER A 334 19.70 6.91 5.29
N LEU A 335 20.67 6.11 5.74
CA LEU A 335 22.07 6.51 5.74
C LEU A 335 22.62 6.67 4.32
N ALA A 336 22.26 5.78 3.39
CA ALA A 336 22.61 5.95 1.99
C ALA A 336 22.11 7.30 1.46
N GLU A 337 20.84 7.63 1.70
CA GLU A 337 20.25 8.91 1.30
C GLU A 337 20.99 10.12 1.90
N ALA A 338 21.38 10.04 3.18
CA ALA A 338 22.17 11.10 3.84
C ALA A 338 23.53 11.34 3.17
N TRP A 339 24.19 10.31 2.64
CA TRP A 339 25.42 10.44 1.87
C TRP A 339 25.17 10.98 0.45
N ARG A 340 24.02 10.70 -0.13
CA ARG A 340 23.64 11.23 -1.45
C ARG A 340 23.48 12.74 -1.44
N TYR A 341 22.87 13.30 -0.41
CA TYR A 341 22.54 14.73 -0.31
C TYR A 341 23.53 15.53 0.54
N GLY A 342 24.52 14.87 1.14
CA GLY A 342 25.54 15.51 1.95
C GLY A 342 25.14 15.83 3.39
N ASP A 343 24.02 15.32 3.87
CA ASP A 343 23.59 15.47 5.27
C ASP A 343 24.55 14.82 6.25
N ALA A 344 25.30 13.81 5.78
CA ALA A 344 26.36 13.14 6.55
C ALA A 344 27.69 13.93 6.55
N GLY A 345 27.72 15.15 6.04
CA GLY A 345 28.87 16.06 5.99
C GLY A 345 29.31 16.38 4.57
N THR A 346 29.56 15.37 3.74
CA THR A 346 29.93 15.52 2.33
C THR A 346 29.16 14.55 1.46
N VAL A 347 28.92 14.91 0.19
CA VAL A 347 28.33 13.99 -0.78
C VAL A 347 29.30 12.86 -1.09
N ASN A 348 28.82 11.62 -1.06
CA ASN A 348 29.61 10.44 -1.42
C ASN A 348 28.71 9.42 -2.15
N HIS A 349 28.74 9.49 -3.48
CA HIS A 349 27.89 8.64 -4.33
C HIS A 349 28.32 7.17 -4.34
N GLU A 350 29.61 6.85 -4.14
CA GLU A 350 30.09 5.48 -4.03
C GLU A 350 29.55 4.82 -2.75
N LEU A 351 29.64 5.54 -1.62
CA LEU A 351 29.10 5.04 -0.36
C LEU A 351 27.56 4.97 -0.37
N PHE A 352 26.89 5.91 -1.06
CA PHE A 352 25.45 5.82 -1.33
C PHE A 352 25.11 4.49 -2.03
N ASP A 353 25.78 4.17 -3.13
CA ASP A 353 25.52 2.94 -3.89
C ASP A 353 25.83 1.69 -3.05
N GLN A 354 26.93 1.69 -2.30
CA GLN A 354 27.29 0.58 -1.42
C GLN A 354 26.22 0.32 -0.35
N LEU A 355 25.80 1.34 0.38
CA LEU A 355 24.77 1.22 1.42
C LEU A 355 23.40 0.87 0.84
N LEU A 356 23.09 1.38 -0.36
CA LEU A 356 21.85 1.03 -1.07
C LEU A 356 21.80 -0.47 -1.38
N GLU A 357 22.87 -1.04 -1.95
CA GLU A 357 22.95 -2.48 -2.24
C GLU A 357 22.95 -3.33 -0.96
N GLU A 358 23.59 -2.86 0.12
CA GLU A 358 23.54 -3.52 1.43
C GLU A 358 22.09 -3.58 1.97
N ALA A 359 21.34 -2.48 1.90
CA ALA A 359 19.96 -2.42 2.35
C ALA A 359 19.03 -3.28 1.47
N LEU A 360 19.27 -3.32 0.15
CA LEU A 360 18.56 -4.20 -0.79
C LEU A 360 18.78 -5.68 -0.47
N ALA A 361 20.01 -6.08 -0.15
CA ALA A 361 20.34 -7.45 0.27
C ALA A 361 19.61 -7.86 1.56
N GLN A 362 19.21 -6.89 2.39
CA GLN A 362 18.40 -7.07 3.59
C GLN A 362 16.89 -6.95 3.33
N ASN A 363 16.47 -6.92 2.06
CA ASN A 363 15.06 -6.74 1.63
C ASN A 363 14.41 -5.42 2.09
N SER A 364 15.16 -4.33 2.17
CA SER A 364 14.60 -3.00 2.40
C SER A 364 13.80 -2.55 1.18
N GLU A 365 12.50 -2.35 1.36
CA GLU A 365 11.66 -1.79 0.31
C GLU A 365 11.96 -0.30 0.08
N TYR A 366 12.35 0.42 1.13
CA TYR A 366 12.80 1.80 0.98
C TYR A 366 14.03 1.90 0.07
N ALA A 367 15.01 1.02 0.25
CA ALA A 367 16.16 0.94 -0.64
C ALA A 367 15.74 0.62 -2.08
N ALA A 368 14.79 -0.30 -2.28
CA ALA A 368 14.28 -0.62 -3.60
C ALA A 368 13.59 0.59 -4.25
N ASN A 369 12.81 1.36 -3.48
CA ASN A 369 12.19 2.58 -3.99
C ASN A 369 13.23 3.68 -4.29
N LEU A 370 14.27 3.83 -3.49
CA LEU A 370 15.40 4.76 -3.79
C LEU A 370 16.12 4.34 -5.08
N LYS A 371 16.38 3.05 -5.27
CA LYS A 371 16.97 2.52 -6.51
C LYS A 371 16.06 2.75 -7.71
N PHE A 372 14.76 2.49 -7.55
CA PHE A 372 13.76 2.78 -8.57
C PHE A 372 13.80 4.26 -8.98
N ARG A 373 13.76 5.17 -8.02
CA ARG A 373 13.80 6.62 -8.30
C ARG A 373 15.09 7.04 -8.98
N LYS A 374 16.24 6.48 -8.57
CA LYS A 374 17.54 6.71 -9.24
C LYS A 374 17.48 6.29 -10.70
N LEU A 375 16.93 5.12 -11.00
CA LEU A 375 16.81 4.61 -12.37
C LEU A 375 15.76 5.37 -13.19
N CYS A 376 14.58 5.60 -12.64
CA CYS A 376 13.45 6.20 -13.33
C CYS A 376 13.70 7.66 -13.72
N PHE A 377 14.18 8.46 -12.79
CA PHE A 377 14.31 9.91 -12.97
C PHE A 377 15.75 10.37 -13.19
N GLY A 378 16.73 9.57 -12.79
CA GLY A 378 18.12 9.98 -12.80
C GLY A 378 18.43 11.13 -11.83
N SER A 379 19.52 11.82 -12.06
CA SER A 379 19.90 13.09 -11.40
C SER A 379 21.00 13.78 -12.18
N VAL A 380 21.61 14.82 -11.63
CA VAL A 380 22.77 15.46 -12.24
C VAL A 380 23.93 14.49 -12.47
N VAL A 381 24.12 13.53 -11.54
CA VAL A 381 25.23 12.55 -11.59
C VAL A 381 24.80 11.13 -11.99
N PHE A 382 23.50 10.83 -11.98
CA PHE A 382 23.00 9.51 -12.31
C PHE A 382 22.19 9.54 -13.61
N LYS A 383 22.63 8.77 -14.59
CA LYS A 383 21.88 8.58 -15.83
C LYS A 383 20.59 7.83 -15.56
N LYS A 384 19.48 8.32 -16.14
CA LYS A 384 18.20 7.61 -16.05
C LYS A 384 18.19 6.36 -16.93
N ASP A 385 17.54 5.31 -16.45
CA ASP A 385 17.31 4.06 -17.14
C ASP A 385 15.87 3.57 -16.81
N PRO A 386 14.86 4.09 -17.52
CA PRO A 386 13.46 3.76 -17.25
C PRO A 386 13.13 2.29 -17.54
N ASP A 387 13.85 1.62 -18.45
CA ASP A 387 13.67 0.19 -18.73
C ASP A 387 14.07 -0.64 -17.51
N ALA A 388 15.25 -0.37 -16.93
CA ALA A 388 15.69 -1.02 -15.69
C ALA A 388 14.77 -0.67 -14.49
N ALA A 389 14.22 0.55 -14.45
CA ALA A 389 13.22 0.93 -13.45
C ALA A 389 11.94 0.11 -13.58
N GLN A 390 11.46 -0.09 -14.81
CA GLN A 390 10.30 -0.95 -15.09
C GLN A 390 10.55 -2.40 -14.68
N GLU A 391 11.71 -2.97 -15.02
CA GLU A 391 12.08 -4.33 -14.63
C GLU A 391 12.11 -4.50 -13.10
N LEU A 392 12.65 -3.51 -12.39
CA LEU A 392 12.67 -3.51 -10.93
C LEU A 392 11.24 -3.46 -10.34
N ALA A 393 10.36 -2.61 -10.88
CA ALA A 393 8.97 -2.54 -10.45
C ALA A 393 8.23 -3.86 -10.73
N ASP A 394 8.46 -4.49 -11.87
CA ASP A 394 7.89 -5.79 -12.21
C ASP A 394 8.38 -6.90 -11.29
N ALA A 395 9.66 -6.90 -10.92
CA ALA A 395 10.21 -7.87 -9.99
C ALA A 395 9.54 -7.78 -8.60
N TRP A 396 9.26 -6.58 -8.12
CA TRP A 396 8.56 -6.36 -6.85
C TRP A 396 7.06 -6.66 -6.93
N LEU A 397 6.40 -6.40 -8.06
CA LEU A 397 4.99 -6.74 -8.27
C LEU A 397 4.74 -8.24 -8.33
N HIS A 398 5.65 -9.02 -8.91
CA HIS A 398 5.49 -10.44 -9.19
C HIS A 398 6.33 -11.33 -8.27
N GLY A 399 7.20 -10.75 -7.44
CA GLY A 399 8.06 -11.48 -6.52
C GLY A 399 7.27 -12.21 -5.43
N ASP A 400 7.84 -13.33 -4.96
CA ASP A 400 7.28 -14.18 -3.90
C ASP A 400 7.51 -13.57 -2.49
N THR A 401 7.68 -12.26 -2.44
CA THR A 401 7.92 -11.54 -1.20
C THR A 401 6.61 -11.45 -0.41
N ASN A 402 6.69 -11.60 0.91
CA ASN A 402 5.59 -11.32 1.85
C ASN A 402 5.12 -9.85 1.83
N LEU A 403 5.58 -9.08 0.83
CA LEU A 403 5.40 -7.66 0.59
C LEU A 403 4.14 -7.33 -0.21
N LYS A 404 3.10 -8.16 -0.15
CA LYS A 404 1.77 -7.86 -0.73
C LYS A 404 1.15 -6.55 -0.21
N TYR A 405 1.74 -5.97 0.82
CA TYR A 405 1.28 -4.74 1.46
C TYR A 405 1.65 -3.46 0.69
N TYR A 406 2.68 -3.53 -0.15
CA TYR A 406 3.15 -2.41 -0.97
C TYR A 406 2.79 -2.55 -2.45
N PHE A 407 1.89 -3.46 -2.76
CA PHE A 407 1.42 -3.70 -4.12
C PHE A 407 0.95 -2.40 -4.81
N SER A 408 0.27 -1.51 -4.09
CA SER A 408 -0.17 -0.22 -4.60
C SER A 408 0.98 0.71 -4.97
N LEU A 409 2.04 0.77 -4.14
CA LEU A 409 3.25 1.55 -4.43
C LEU A 409 3.96 1.03 -5.68
N TRP A 410 4.07 -0.30 -5.85
CA TRP A 410 4.74 -0.86 -7.01
C TRP A 410 3.92 -0.75 -8.29
N LEU A 411 2.59 -0.74 -8.22
CA LEU A 411 1.73 -0.33 -9.34
C LEU A 411 2.00 1.12 -9.73
N TYR A 412 2.12 2.02 -8.75
CA TYR A 412 2.47 3.42 -8.96
C TYR A 412 3.87 3.57 -9.59
N ASN A 413 4.88 2.91 -9.03
CA ASN A 413 6.24 2.94 -9.57
C ASN A 413 6.29 2.42 -11.01
N ARG A 414 5.58 1.33 -11.31
CA ARG A 414 5.49 0.83 -12.68
C ARG A 414 4.85 1.85 -13.63
N ALA A 415 3.79 2.52 -13.19
CA ALA A 415 3.16 3.57 -13.98
C ALA A 415 4.13 4.72 -14.29
N LEU A 416 4.93 5.15 -13.31
CA LEU A 416 5.97 6.18 -13.50
C LEU A 416 7.02 5.75 -14.53
N ALA A 417 7.52 4.52 -14.47
CA ALA A 417 8.48 4.01 -15.45
C ALA A 417 7.88 3.98 -16.87
N LEU A 418 6.62 3.56 -17.00
CA LEU A 418 5.91 3.55 -18.28
C LEU A 418 5.69 4.97 -18.84
N GLU A 419 5.43 5.94 -17.98
CA GLU A 419 5.31 7.35 -18.36
C GLU A 419 6.64 7.89 -18.90
N GLU A 420 7.76 7.61 -18.24
CA GLU A 420 9.10 7.97 -18.69
C GLU A 420 9.49 7.29 -20.03
N LEU A 421 8.96 6.08 -20.29
CA LEU A 421 9.09 5.38 -21.57
C LEU A 421 8.13 5.89 -22.67
N GLY A 422 7.30 6.91 -22.37
CA GLY A 422 6.31 7.46 -23.27
C GLY A 422 5.06 6.59 -23.48
N ARG A 423 4.90 5.51 -22.72
CA ARG A 423 3.78 4.54 -22.81
C ARG A 423 2.57 5.04 -21.99
N LYS A 424 2.11 6.27 -22.29
CA LYS A 424 1.12 7.02 -21.51
C LYS A 424 -0.18 6.25 -21.22
N LYS A 425 -0.70 5.49 -22.20
CA LYS A 425 -1.95 4.73 -22.01
C LYS A 425 -1.82 3.61 -21.00
N GLU A 426 -0.69 2.89 -21.03
CA GLU A 426 -0.42 1.83 -20.08
C GLU A 426 -0.13 2.41 -18.69
N ALA A 427 0.57 3.54 -18.62
CA ALA A 427 0.78 4.27 -17.37
C ALA A 427 -0.56 4.68 -16.73
N GLU A 428 -1.52 5.20 -17.51
CA GLU A 428 -2.86 5.54 -17.02
C GLU A 428 -3.58 4.33 -16.42
N ASP A 429 -3.49 3.16 -17.06
CA ASP A 429 -4.10 1.91 -16.57
C ASP A 429 -3.48 1.50 -15.23
N PHE A 430 -2.15 1.61 -15.06
CA PHE A 430 -1.46 1.29 -13.82
C PHE A 430 -1.69 2.32 -12.72
N PHE A 431 -1.72 3.63 -13.01
CA PHE A 431 -2.13 4.65 -12.03
C PHE A 431 -3.57 4.42 -11.58
N THR A 432 -4.48 4.07 -12.48
CA THR A 432 -5.87 3.74 -12.13
C THR A 432 -5.93 2.52 -11.20
N GLN A 433 -5.11 1.51 -11.42
CA GLN A 433 -5.01 0.37 -10.51
C GLN A 433 -4.41 0.79 -9.15
N ALA A 434 -3.35 1.59 -9.15
CA ALA A 434 -2.71 2.07 -7.94
C ALA A 434 -3.68 2.84 -7.03
N VAL A 435 -4.48 3.77 -7.58
CA VAL A 435 -5.51 4.49 -6.79
C VAL A 435 -6.59 3.56 -6.26
N ARG A 436 -7.03 2.56 -7.03
CA ARG A 436 -8.00 1.55 -6.58
C ARG A 436 -7.47 0.69 -5.42
N HIS A 437 -6.15 0.52 -5.35
CA HIS A 437 -5.46 -0.18 -4.27
C HIS A 437 -4.99 0.76 -3.15
N GLY A 438 -5.41 2.03 -3.17
CA GLY A 438 -5.19 2.99 -2.09
C GLY A 438 -3.86 3.73 -2.16
N GLU A 439 -3.17 3.74 -3.31
CA GLU A 439 -2.00 4.59 -3.49
C GLU A 439 -2.45 6.04 -3.77
N VAL A 440 -2.38 6.84 -2.73
CA VAL A 440 -2.89 8.21 -2.76
C VAL A 440 -2.08 9.08 -3.73
N GLN A 441 -0.76 8.92 -3.77
CA GLN A 441 0.13 9.71 -4.64
C GLN A 441 -0.15 9.51 -6.14
N ALA A 442 -0.81 8.44 -6.53
CA ALA A 442 -1.14 8.16 -7.93
C ALA A 442 -2.24 9.08 -8.50
N TRP A 443 -3.04 9.74 -7.64
CA TRP A 443 -4.12 10.62 -8.09
C TRP A 443 -3.62 11.81 -8.90
N PHE A 444 -2.52 12.44 -8.47
CA PHE A 444 -1.95 13.59 -9.17
C PHE A 444 -1.47 13.22 -10.58
N ASN A 445 -0.67 12.15 -10.71
CA ASN A 445 -0.18 11.69 -12.02
C ASN A 445 -1.35 11.26 -12.92
N LEU A 446 -2.38 10.60 -12.36
CA LEU A 446 -3.57 10.25 -13.10
C LEU A 446 -4.33 11.50 -13.60
N ALA A 447 -4.39 12.57 -12.81
CA ALA A 447 -5.00 13.83 -13.21
C ALA A 447 -4.25 14.44 -14.40
N LEU A 448 -2.92 14.50 -14.36
CA LEU A 448 -2.10 15.01 -15.46
C LEU A 448 -2.30 14.22 -16.76
N LEU A 449 -2.30 12.90 -16.71
CA LEU A 449 -2.51 12.06 -17.88
C LEU A 449 -3.92 12.22 -18.48
N LYS A 450 -4.94 12.28 -17.62
CA LYS A 450 -6.34 12.45 -18.05
C LYS A 450 -6.62 13.86 -18.56
N GLY A 451 -5.94 14.87 -18.02
CA GLY A 451 -6.01 16.24 -18.48
C GLY A 451 -5.34 16.48 -19.83
N LYS A 452 -4.58 15.52 -20.33
CA LYS A 452 -3.89 15.51 -21.62
C LYS A 452 -3.02 16.74 -21.84
N LEU A 453 -1.75 16.61 -21.59
CA LEU A 453 -0.76 17.64 -21.89
C LEU A 453 -0.47 17.68 -23.41
N ASP A 454 -0.46 18.87 -23.99
CA ASP A 454 0.04 19.10 -25.36
C ASP A 454 1.58 19.09 -25.41
N ASP A 455 2.16 19.28 -26.59
CA ASP A 455 3.61 19.31 -26.80
C ASP A 455 4.30 20.49 -26.08
N ASN A 456 3.53 21.51 -25.65
CA ASN A 456 4.01 22.66 -24.88
C ASN A 456 3.73 22.53 -23.38
N CYS A 457 3.34 21.33 -22.91
CA CYS A 457 2.95 21.05 -21.53
C CYS A 457 1.70 21.82 -21.03
N HIS A 458 0.82 22.25 -21.93
CA HIS A 458 -0.47 22.84 -21.53
C HIS A 458 -1.54 21.77 -21.42
N LEU A 459 -2.36 21.86 -20.38
CA LEU A 459 -3.53 21.00 -20.18
C LEU A 459 -4.61 21.32 -21.24
N THR A 460 -5.03 20.30 -22.00
CA THR A 460 -6.05 20.45 -23.05
C THR A 460 -7.44 20.05 -22.59
N ASP A 461 -7.56 19.33 -21.45
CA ASP A 461 -8.83 18.90 -20.83
C ASP A 461 -8.83 19.29 -19.34
N MET A 462 -8.99 20.59 -19.07
CA MET A 462 -8.97 21.16 -17.73
C MET A 462 -10.12 20.62 -16.85
N GLU A 463 -11.29 20.37 -17.42
CA GLU A 463 -12.46 19.86 -16.68
C GLU A 463 -12.18 18.46 -16.12
N THR A 464 -11.65 17.57 -16.95
CA THR A 464 -11.25 16.22 -16.50
C THR A 464 -10.12 16.28 -15.49
N TYR A 465 -9.11 17.12 -15.68
CA TYR A 465 -8.01 17.33 -14.76
C TYR A 465 -8.51 17.72 -13.36
N LEU A 466 -9.34 18.77 -13.27
CA LEU A 466 -9.89 19.25 -12.01
C LEU A 466 -10.83 18.23 -11.34
N SER A 467 -11.59 17.49 -12.13
CA SER A 467 -12.45 16.42 -11.61
C SER A 467 -11.62 15.32 -10.90
N VAL A 468 -10.50 14.92 -11.49
CA VAL A 468 -9.62 13.89 -10.90
C VAL A 468 -8.87 14.45 -9.68
N LEU A 469 -8.39 15.69 -9.73
CA LEU A 469 -7.78 16.33 -8.55
C LEU A 469 -8.77 16.42 -7.37
N ARG A 470 -10.02 16.80 -7.64
CA ARG A 470 -11.06 16.87 -6.61
C ARG A 470 -11.32 15.50 -5.99
N GLU A 471 -11.29 14.44 -6.78
CA GLU A 471 -11.46 13.08 -6.27
C GLU A 471 -10.25 12.65 -5.43
N GLY A 472 -9.03 12.92 -5.89
CA GLY A 472 -7.81 12.67 -5.11
C GLY A 472 -7.81 13.44 -3.78
N ALA A 473 -8.23 14.69 -3.79
CA ALA A 473 -8.37 15.52 -2.58
C ALA A 473 -9.33 14.90 -1.55
N LYS A 474 -10.48 14.35 -1.99
CA LYS A 474 -11.43 13.64 -1.12
C LYS A 474 -10.82 12.37 -0.50
N HIS A 475 -9.93 11.71 -1.22
CA HIS A 475 -9.18 10.55 -0.74
C HIS A 475 -7.96 10.91 0.13
N GLY A 476 -7.76 12.20 0.41
CA GLY A 476 -6.73 12.68 1.34
C GLY A 476 -5.37 12.93 0.71
N ASP A 477 -5.28 12.96 -0.63
CA ASP A 477 -4.06 13.39 -1.32
C ASP A 477 -3.82 14.89 -1.09
N VAL A 478 -2.68 15.19 -0.43
CA VAL A 478 -2.35 16.57 -0.04
C VAL A 478 -1.92 17.40 -1.25
N ASP A 479 -1.28 16.79 -2.23
CA ASP A 479 -0.83 17.50 -3.44
C ASP A 479 -2.03 17.77 -4.36
N CYS A 480 -2.99 16.84 -4.50
CA CYS A 480 -4.25 17.10 -5.18
C CYS A 480 -5.06 18.23 -4.50
N ARG A 481 -5.10 18.26 -3.17
CA ARG A 481 -5.72 19.37 -2.41
C ARG A 481 -5.04 20.69 -2.69
N THR A 482 -3.71 20.69 -2.66
CA THR A 482 -2.88 21.87 -2.94
C THR A 482 -3.16 22.42 -4.33
N LEU A 483 -3.08 21.58 -5.36
CA LEU A 483 -3.23 22.01 -6.75
C LEU A 483 -4.67 22.39 -7.09
N PHE A 484 -5.64 21.73 -6.47
CA PHE A 484 -7.04 22.13 -6.61
C PHE A 484 -7.27 23.53 -6.00
N ALA A 485 -6.79 23.78 -4.77
CA ALA A 485 -6.90 25.10 -4.14
C ALA A 485 -6.14 26.19 -4.93
N TRP A 486 -4.97 25.86 -5.46
CA TRP A 486 -4.20 26.79 -6.31
C TRP A 486 -4.93 27.14 -7.61
N GLN A 487 -5.52 26.15 -8.28
CA GLN A 487 -6.27 26.41 -9.52
C GLN A 487 -7.50 27.27 -9.26
N GLU A 488 -8.23 27.02 -8.18
CA GLU A 488 -9.36 27.85 -7.78
C GLU A 488 -8.91 29.29 -7.49
N LEU A 489 -7.67 29.48 -6.95
CA LEU A 489 -7.09 30.79 -6.75
C LEU A 489 -6.69 31.51 -8.06
N LEU A 490 -6.21 30.79 -9.07
CA LEU A 490 -5.87 31.37 -10.38
C LEU A 490 -7.12 31.82 -11.17
N ASP A 491 -8.24 31.13 -11.01
CA ASP A 491 -9.49 31.50 -11.65
C ASP A 491 -10.14 32.75 -11.03
N PHE A 492 -9.56 33.22 -9.95
CA PHE A 492 -10.04 34.29 -9.09
C PHE A 492 -10.02 35.68 -9.72
N ASP A 493 -9.01 35.98 -10.56
CA ASP A 493 -8.88 37.24 -11.25
C ASP A 493 -10.01 37.53 -12.24
N ASN A 494 -10.90 36.54 -12.45
CA ASN A 494 -12.05 36.62 -13.35
C ASN A 494 -13.39 36.84 -12.64
N LEU A 495 -13.43 36.98 -11.30
CA LEU A 495 -14.67 37.16 -10.54
C LEU A 495 -15.01 38.65 -10.34
N GLU A 496 -16.26 39.03 -10.70
CA GLU A 496 -16.74 40.44 -10.61
C GLU A 496 -17.24 40.84 -9.21
N ASP A 497 -17.38 39.93 -8.24
CA ASP A 497 -17.98 40.17 -6.92
C ASP A 497 -16.89 40.27 -5.82
N CYS A 498 -16.51 41.50 -5.43
CA CYS A 498 -15.38 41.74 -4.54
C CYS A 498 -15.48 41.15 -3.12
N GLU A 499 -16.67 41.14 -2.48
CA GLU A 499 -16.78 40.68 -1.08
C GLU A 499 -16.68 39.14 -0.96
N LYS A 500 -17.36 38.40 -1.84
CA LYS A 500 -17.24 36.93 -1.89
C LYS A 500 -15.84 36.48 -2.31
N THR A 501 -15.20 37.31 -3.09
CA THR A 501 -13.86 37.12 -3.59
C THR A 501 -12.84 37.14 -2.45
N GLU A 502 -12.93 38.10 -1.51
CA GLU A 502 -12.01 38.20 -0.37
C GLU A 502 -12.13 37.00 0.60
N GLU A 503 -13.35 36.56 0.86
CA GLU A 503 -13.60 35.41 1.76
C GLU A 503 -13.04 34.11 1.16
N LEU A 504 -13.31 33.85 -0.13
CA LEU A 504 -12.81 32.68 -0.83
C LEU A 504 -11.26 32.69 -0.94
N ALA A 505 -10.62 33.84 -1.26
CA ALA A 505 -9.17 33.94 -1.31
C ALA A 505 -8.52 33.58 0.01
N LYS A 506 -9.13 34.05 1.09
CA LYS A 506 -8.65 33.73 2.45
C LYS A 506 -8.80 32.25 2.76
N GLU A 507 -9.96 31.65 2.46
CA GLU A 507 -10.20 30.23 2.67
C GLU A 507 -9.21 29.35 1.90
N LEU A 508 -8.95 29.68 0.63
CA LEU A 508 -8.02 28.94 -0.22
C LEU A 508 -6.56 29.10 0.23
N LEU A 509 -6.15 30.30 0.66
CA LEU A 509 -4.83 30.51 1.24
C LEU A 509 -4.66 29.75 2.57
N ASP A 510 -5.68 29.73 3.40
CA ASP A 510 -5.66 28.95 4.64
C ASP A 510 -5.61 27.45 4.35
N GLU A 511 -6.28 26.98 3.30
CA GLU A 511 -6.17 25.58 2.82
C GLU A 511 -4.76 25.25 2.34
N LEU A 512 -4.12 26.12 1.55
CA LEU A 512 -2.72 25.94 1.13
C LEU A 512 -1.77 25.88 2.34
N LYS A 513 -1.97 26.74 3.34
CA LYS A 513 -1.19 26.72 4.59
C LYS A 513 -1.42 25.41 5.37
N VAL A 514 -2.63 24.89 5.38
CA VAL A 514 -2.94 23.58 5.98
C VAL A 514 -2.19 22.48 5.22
N CYS A 515 -2.24 22.45 3.89
CA CYS A 515 -1.51 21.49 3.08
C CYS A 515 0.02 21.59 3.29
N ALA A 516 0.56 22.80 3.35
CA ALA A 516 1.97 23.02 3.68
C ALA A 516 2.33 22.51 5.09
N ASN A 517 1.43 22.65 6.07
CA ASN A 517 1.64 22.13 7.42
C ASN A 517 1.50 20.60 7.49
N LEU A 518 0.85 19.97 6.52
CA LEU A 518 0.79 18.52 6.34
C LEU A 518 1.98 17.97 5.53
N GLY A 519 2.96 18.81 5.18
CA GLY A 519 4.21 18.39 4.54
C GLY A 519 4.23 18.51 3.02
N SER A 520 3.26 19.17 2.38
CA SER A 520 3.33 19.48 0.95
C SER A 520 4.38 20.56 0.68
N GLN A 521 5.44 20.16 -0.03
CA GLN A 521 6.51 21.06 -0.49
C GLN A 521 5.96 22.09 -1.48
N VAL A 522 5.10 21.63 -2.38
CA VAL A 522 4.45 22.48 -3.40
C VAL A 522 3.57 23.53 -2.73
N ALA A 523 2.76 23.14 -1.74
CA ALA A 523 1.93 24.11 -1.00
C ALA A 523 2.79 25.16 -0.29
N ALA A 524 3.89 24.75 0.33
CA ALA A 524 4.79 25.69 1.01
C ALA A 524 5.44 26.66 0.03
N GLU A 525 5.88 26.19 -1.16
CA GLU A 525 6.39 27.06 -2.21
C GLU A 525 5.32 28.02 -2.72
N LEU A 526 4.10 27.54 -3.02
CA LEU A 526 3.01 28.38 -3.51
C LEU A 526 2.60 29.47 -2.51
N VAL A 527 2.56 29.15 -1.22
CA VAL A 527 2.33 30.16 -0.17
C VAL A 527 3.46 31.20 -0.16
N GLY A 528 4.71 30.75 -0.35
CA GLY A 528 5.85 31.66 -0.54
C GLY A 528 5.67 32.57 -1.74
N ASP A 529 5.25 32.04 -2.90
CA ASP A 529 4.98 32.82 -4.12
C ASP A 529 3.85 33.85 -3.91
N ILE A 530 2.81 33.51 -3.16
CA ILE A 530 1.71 34.42 -2.82
C ILE A 530 2.24 35.62 -2.05
N TYR A 531 3.07 35.41 -1.03
CA TYR A 531 3.66 36.53 -0.25
C TYR A 531 4.75 37.29 -1.00
N TYR A 532 5.52 36.64 -1.85
CA TYR A 532 6.57 37.28 -2.63
C TYR A 532 5.99 38.25 -3.69
N ASN A 533 4.93 37.82 -4.37
CA ASN A 533 4.34 38.58 -5.46
C ASN A 533 3.12 39.44 -5.06
N GLY A 534 2.68 39.36 -3.83
CA GLY A 534 1.47 40.07 -3.39
C GLY A 534 0.18 39.55 -4.01
N TYR A 535 0.06 38.24 -4.28
CA TYR A 535 -1.13 37.64 -4.85
C TYR A 535 -2.24 37.41 -3.80
N CYS A 536 -3.45 37.15 -4.27
CA CYS A 536 -4.59 36.76 -3.43
C CYS A 536 -4.88 37.76 -2.32
N LEU A 537 -4.86 39.04 -2.65
CA LEU A 537 -5.10 40.17 -1.73
C LEU A 537 -4.13 40.25 -0.54
N GLN A 538 -3.02 39.49 -0.58
CA GLN A 538 -1.95 39.63 0.39
C GLN A 538 -0.99 40.74 -0.07
N PRO A 539 -0.47 41.57 0.87
CA PRO A 539 0.63 42.49 0.53
C PRO A 539 1.91 41.69 0.30
N GLU A 540 2.79 42.22 -0.58
CA GLU A 540 4.15 41.71 -0.72
C GLU A 540 4.84 41.67 0.65
N ASN A 541 5.45 40.52 0.97
CA ASN A 541 6.13 40.29 2.23
C ASN A 541 7.29 39.32 2.05
N ASN A 542 8.49 39.84 1.81
CA ASN A 542 9.68 39.04 1.55
C ASN A 542 10.12 38.19 2.75
N GLU A 543 9.85 38.61 3.99
CA GLU A 543 10.16 37.81 5.18
C GLU A 543 9.26 36.57 5.31
N GLU A 544 7.96 36.73 5.10
CA GLU A 544 7.03 35.62 5.06
C GLU A 544 7.34 34.67 3.88
N ALA A 545 7.59 35.23 2.69
CA ALA A 545 7.96 34.42 1.52
C ALA A 545 9.21 33.58 1.80
N TRP A 546 10.25 34.20 2.37
CA TRP A 546 11.48 33.51 2.76
C TRP A 546 11.21 32.36 3.76
N ALA A 547 10.38 32.62 4.77
CA ALA A 547 10.04 31.59 5.78
C ALA A 547 9.35 30.37 5.15
N TRP A 548 8.43 30.60 4.20
CA TRP A 548 7.74 29.53 3.50
C TRP A 548 8.65 28.79 2.51
N TYR A 549 9.50 29.48 1.76
CA TYR A 549 10.51 28.83 0.92
C TYR A 549 11.51 28.02 1.74
N THR A 550 11.96 28.55 2.89
CA THR A 550 12.83 27.82 3.81
C THR A 550 12.16 26.53 4.29
N LYS A 551 10.85 26.59 4.57
CA LYS A 551 10.08 25.39 4.95
C LYS A 551 10.06 24.34 3.85
N ALA A 552 9.83 24.72 2.59
CA ALA A 552 9.87 23.83 1.44
C ALA A 552 11.30 23.28 1.21
N ALA A 553 12.31 24.14 1.28
CA ALA A 553 13.72 23.80 1.12
C ALA A 553 14.20 22.77 2.17
N ASN A 554 13.75 22.90 3.42
CA ASN A 554 14.04 21.94 4.50
C ASN A 554 13.44 20.54 4.25
N TRP A 555 12.57 20.40 3.26
CA TRP A 555 12.01 19.14 2.80
C TRP A 555 12.59 18.69 1.45
N ASP A 556 13.81 19.15 1.13
CA ASP A 556 14.54 18.78 -0.09
C ASP A 556 13.82 19.20 -1.39
N TRP A 557 13.12 20.34 -1.36
CA TRP A 557 12.47 20.89 -2.53
C TRP A 557 13.40 21.85 -3.26
N PHE A 558 14.00 21.40 -4.37
CA PHE A 558 15.05 22.16 -5.05
C PHE A 558 14.56 23.49 -5.64
N THR A 559 13.31 23.60 -6.08
CA THR A 559 12.74 24.85 -6.62
C THR A 559 12.67 25.94 -5.57
N ALA A 560 12.45 25.57 -4.30
CA ALA A 560 12.51 26.54 -3.20
C ALA A 560 13.91 27.13 -3.04
N TYR A 561 14.99 26.33 -3.21
CA TYR A 561 16.35 26.86 -3.23
C TYR A 561 16.58 27.81 -4.42
N GLU A 562 16.01 27.55 -5.59
CA GLU A 562 16.04 28.44 -6.73
C GLU A 562 15.37 29.81 -6.43
N LYS A 563 14.19 29.76 -5.79
CA LYS A 563 13.48 30.98 -5.36
C LYS A 563 14.27 31.77 -4.32
N MET A 564 14.81 31.10 -3.31
CA MET A 564 15.65 31.74 -2.28
C MET A 564 16.91 32.34 -2.89
N TYR A 565 17.57 31.65 -3.83
CA TYR A 565 18.74 32.14 -4.54
C TYR A 565 18.41 33.42 -5.34
N ASP A 566 17.27 33.43 -6.06
CA ASP A 566 16.81 34.59 -6.81
C ASP A 566 16.49 35.78 -5.90
N MET A 567 15.86 35.59 -4.73
CA MET A 567 15.60 36.66 -3.77
C MET A 567 16.89 37.34 -3.30
N VAL A 568 17.94 36.55 -3.00
CA VAL A 568 19.25 37.13 -2.62
C VAL A 568 19.88 37.86 -3.79
N ARG A 569 19.82 37.28 -4.99
CA ARG A 569 20.35 37.90 -6.22
C ARG A 569 19.65 39.23 -6.56
N CYS A 570 18.36 39.35 -6.30
CA CYS A 570 17.56 40.56 -6.52
C CYS A 570 17.64 41.57 -5.37
N HIS A 571 18.40 41.29 -4.31
CA HIS A 571 18.51 42.09 -3.08
C HIS A 571 17.21 42.18 -2.27
N ASP A 572 16.28 41.25 -2.46
CA ASP A 572 15.04 41.14 -1.66
C ASP A 572 15.30 40.50 -0.30
N LYS A 573 16.45 39.88 -0.14
CA LYS A 573 16.98 39.31 1.11
C LYS A 573 18.48 39.53 1.19
N ASP A 574 18.93 40.13 2.28
CA ASP A 574 20.36 40.28 2.56
C ASP A 574 20.97 38.98 3.06
N MET A 575 22.07 38.55 2.45
CA MET A 575 22.80 37.33 2.81
C MET A 575 24.29 37.49 2.48
N LEU A 576 25.15 36.77 3.23
CA LEU A 576 26.58 36.72 2.90
C LEU A 576 26.81 35.93 1.60
N PHE A 577 27.81 36.32 0.82
CA PHE A 577 28.14 35.66 -0.44
C PHE A 577 28.38 34.13 -0.25
N THR A 578 29.05 33.75 0.84
CA THR A 578 29.31 32.35 1.15
C THR A 578 28.01 31.54 1.41
N GLU A 579 27.05 32.15 2.07
CA GLU A 579 25.73 31.52 2.34
C GLU A 579 24.91 31.42 1.05
N HIS A 580 25.00 32.44 0.17
CA HIS A 580 24.35 32.43 -1.14
C HIS A 580 24.90 31.31 -2.04
N ASP A 581 26.23 31.15 -2.08
CA ASP A 581 26.88 30.08 -2.84
C ASP A 581 26.52 28.70 -2.27
N LEU A 582 26.35 28.57 -0.94
CA LEU A 582 25.86 27.33 -0.30
C LEU A 582 24.39 27.02 -0.62
N LEU A 583 23.52 28.03 -0.84
CA LEU A 583 22.17 27.79 -1.34
C LEU A 583 22.21 27.18 -2.74
N ALA A 584 23.09 27.70 -3.63
CA ALA A 584 23.25 27.13 -4.96
C ALA A 584 23.73 25.67 -4.90
N LEU A 585 24.75 25.38 -4.07
CA LEU A 585 25.27 24.04 -3.90
C LEU A 585 24.19 23.07 -3.36
N LYS A 586 23.39 23.49 -2.35
CA LYS A 586 22.30 22.66 -1.81
C LYS A 586 21.24 22.34 -2.87
N GLY A 587 20.82 23.33 -3.65
CA GLY A 587 19.87 23.09 -4.73
C GLY A 587 20.45 22.19 -5.84
N THR A 588 21.74 22.29 -6.12
CA THR A 588 22.46 21.41 -7.05
C THR A 588 22.44 19.96 -6.59
N ARG A 589 22.72 19.69 -5.30
CA ARG A 589 22.66 18.36 -4.69
C ARG A 589 21.28 17.69 -4.87
N LEU A 590 20.22 18.51 -4.85
CA LEU A 590 18.84 18.08 -5.03
C LEU A 590 18.43 17.94 -6.51
N GLY A 591 19.28 18.35 -7.45
CA GLY A 591 19.08 18.16 -8.88
C GLY A 591 18.71 19.43 -9.66
N SER A 592 18.80 20.63 -9.08
CA SER A 592 18.59 21.87 -9.80
C SER A 592 19.68 22.11 -10.85
N ARG A 593 19.32 22.06 -12.12
CA ARG A 593 20.22 22.41 -13.21
C ARG A 593 20.52 23.92 -13.28
N LYS A 594 19.56 24.75 -12.86
CA LYS A 594 19.76 26.21 -12.78
C LYS A 594 20.87 26.56 -11.80
N LEU A 595 20.79 26.00 -10.60
CA LEU A 595 21.77 26.27 -9.53
C LEU A 595 23.09 25.52 -9.75
N LEU A 596 23.12 24.47 -10.56
CA LEU A 596 24.38 23.84 -10.97
C LEU A 596 25.33 24.80 -11.66
N ASN A 597 24.83 25.58 -12.62
CA ASN A 597 25.64 26.57 -13.31
C ASN A 597 26.20 27.63 -12.33
N GLU A 598 25.38 28.08 -11.38
CA GLU A 598 25.80 29.07 -10.37
C GLU A 598 26.85 28.47 -9.40
N THR A 599 26.68 27.19 -9.03
CA THR A 599 27.63 26.44 -8.20
C THR A 599 28.99 26.31 -8.88
N VAL A 600 29.01 25.99 -10.17
CA VAL A 600 30.22 25.90 -11.00
C VAL A 600 30.92 27.26 -11.09
N ILE A 601 30.16 28.31 -11.31
CA ILE A 601 30.71 29.69 -11.33
C ILE A 601 31.33 30.05 -9.98
N ALA A 602 30.64 29.78 -8.87
CA ALA A 602 31.14 30.05 -7.53
C ALA A 602 32.44 29.30 -7.24
N HIS A 603 32.51 28.00 -7.65
CA HIS A 603 33.72 27.19 -7.51
C HIS A 603 34.89 27.70 -8.35
N THR A 604 34.67 28.03 -9.63
CA THR A 604 35.72 28.56 -10.50
C THR A 604 36.27 29.92 -10.02
N MET A 605 35.48 30.65 -9.24
CA MET A 605 35.89 31.87 -8.56
C MET A 605 36.60 31.65 -7.21
N GLY A 606 36.83 30.36 -6.80
CA GLY A 606 37.47 30.01 -5.55
C GLY A 606 36.63 30.27 -4.30
N ARG A 607 35.29 30.32 -4.43
CA ARG A 607 34.37 30.61 -3.32
C ARG A 607 33.83 29.39 -2.60
N LEU A 608 33.97 28.18 -3.21
CA LEU A 608 33.52 26.90 -2.68
C LEU A 608 34.66 25.87 -2.60
N GLU A 609 35.88 26.32 -2.22
CA GLU A 609 37.08 25.46 -2.18
C GLU A 609 36.94 24.24 -1.26
N GLU A 610 36.21 24.37 -0.13
CA GLU A 610 35.93 23.27 0.80
C GLU A 610 35.07 22.16 0.19
N HIS A 611 34.34 22.47 -0.89
CA HIS A 611 33.47 21.54 -1.61
C HIS A 611 34.01 21.15 -3.00
N ALA A 612 35.27 21.49 -3.31
CA ALA A 612 35.85 21.30 -4.64
C ALA A 612 35.71 19.84 -5.15
N ALA A 613 36.09 18.87 -4.33
CA ALA A 613 36.02 17.45 -4.71
C ALA A 613 34.58 16.94 -4.96
N GLU A 614 33.59 17.57 -4.36
CA GLU A 614 32.19 17.28 -4.62
C GLU A 614 31.74 17.91 -5.94
N ILE A 615 32.07 19.18 -6.13
CA ILE A 615 31.64 19.94 -7.30
C ILE A 615 32.26 19.40 -8.58
N GLU A 616 33.51 18.93 -8.52
CA GLU A 616 34.17 18.25 -9.63
C GLU A 616 33.39 17.02 -10.16
N GLN A 617 32.65 16.32 -9.29
CA GLN A 617 31.79 15.21 -9.71
C GLN A 617 30.61 15.63 -10.59
N TYR A 618 30.25 16.91 -10.58
CA TYR A 618 29.18 17.45 -11.42
C TYR A 618 29.67 17.90 -12.79
N TYR A 619 30.98 18.01 -13.02
CA TYR A 619 31.55 18.43 -14.29
C TYR A 619 31.48 17.34 -15.37
N ASP A 620 31.80 16.07 -15.01
CA ASP A 620 31.87 14.99 -15.97
C ASP A 620 30.57 14.79 -16.78
N PRO A 621 29.37 14.77 -16.16
CA PRO A 621 28.12 14.62 -16.91
C PRO A 621 27.75 15.83 -17.79
N ILE A 622 28.30 17.02 -17.51
CA ILE A 622 28.05 18.22 -18.30
C ILE A 622 28.94 18.19 -19.56
N PHE A 623 30.22 17.89 -19.39
CA PHE A 623 31.17 17.82 -20.50
C PHE A 623 30.85 16.67 -21.45
N ASP A 624 30.47 15.50 -20.97
CA ASP A 624 30.04 14.38 -21.78
C ASP A 624 28.82 14.75 -22.68
N LYS A 625 27.88 15.54 -22.18
CA LYS A 625 26.73 16.01 -22.97
C LYS A 625 27.11 17.05 -24.03
N GLU A 626 28.00 17.99 -23.70
CA GLU A 626 28.48 18.98 -24.67
C GLU A 626 29.30 18.31 -25.79
N GLU A 627 30.06 17.26 -25.46
CA GLU A 627 30.76 16.46 -26.46
C GLU A 627 29.80 15.62 -27.31
N GLU A 628 28.80 14.95 -26.73
CA GLU A 628 27.74 14.21 -27.46
C GLU A 628 26.90 15.15 -28.35
N GLU A 629 26.59 16.36 -27.90
CA GLU A 629 25.85 17.34 -28.70
C GLU A 629 26.70 17.91 -29.81
N LYS A 630 28.01 18.12 -29.60
CA LYS A 630 28.96 18.50 -30.66
C LYS A 630 29.17 17.38 -31.67
N GLU A 631 29.34 16.13 -31.25
CA GLU A 631 29.42 14.99 -32.15
C GLU A 631 28.16 14.82 -33.01
N LYS A 632 26.96 14.98 -32.37
CA LYS A 632 25.69 14.95 -33.13
C LYS A 632 25.52 16.11 -34.09
N ALA A 633 26.03 17.30 -33.73
CA ALA A 633 26.04 18.45 -34.64
C ALA A 633 27.03 18.26 -35.80
N ASP A 634 28.23 17.78 -35.53
CA ASP A 634 29.26 17.47 -36.52
C ASP A 634 28.84 16.34 -37.46
N ASP A 635 28.10 15.31 -37.00
CA ASP A 635 27.52 14.25 -37.82
C ASP A 635 26.30 14.71 -38.64
N ALA A 636 25.59 15.75 -38.18
CA ALA A 636 24.49 16.36 -38.94
C ALA A 636 25.00 17.31 -40.04
N GLU A 637 26.24 17.83 -39.92
CA GLU A 637 26.91 18.64 -40.95
C GLU A 637 27.70 17.78 -41.96
N ARG A 638 27.98 16.53 -41.68
CA ARG A 638 28.56 15.54 -42.61
C ARG A 638 27.48 14.80 -43.39
#